data_836bd021c97f0dce0e2570c50fbf24fa
#
_entry.id   836bd021c97f0dce0e2570c50fbf24fa
#
_cell.length_a   1.000
_cell.length_b   1.000
_cell.length_c   1.000
_cell.angle_alpha   90.00
_cell.angle_beta   90.00
_cell.angle_gamma   90.00
#
_symmetry.space_group_name_H-M   'P 1'
#
loop_
_entity.id
_entity.type
_entity.pdbx_description
1 polymer ?
#
loop_
_entity_poly.entity_id
_entity_poly.type
_entity_poly.pdbx_seq_one_letter_code
_entity_poly.pdbx_strand_id
1 'polypeptide(L)'
;MKRLFLYLITFVCACSMVQAQSVGLVLSGGGAKGIAHIGVIQALEDNDIPIDYITGTSMGAIVGGLYAAGYSPAEMMQLLNSKDFVNWSTGVINQDLTYYFDKATRTPAFLNVNFAIKDSTAKASSIIPSSLVNPIPMNFGFMELFAPYSAQCGNDFDKLFVPFRCIASDVFNKREIVCSNGNLGDAIRASMSFPLVFKPIYNEDTPLFDGGIYNNFPVNVMQKDFAPEFILGIDVSTASSKINMNNLVDQVEAMVIQDHGATLPESSGIRMNLNLSKFQLLDFQKANEIYKVGYDQTIAIIDSIKARVQTRVSKESRAIARNSFKSKTPNIVFDKVEVTGTGNSMQNAYLEEMFTIRNQSTFDIEEAKISYYHAISSQKLNDLVPSATYNDSTHKFTLNLKASPKDNFHVGVGGFLTSSTNSMMYVDAGFRTLSFNSFDAGIKGWIGQSYYAGEVGAKISLRTHIPSHLSIYGVVSKQKFYENDMLFYADDLPTFITNHDNHARLTYAFALGRKAKMGVSVGYGMLRDYFYQSNNINYNTTQPDKATYRLGQARISIERNSLNHPMYPSNGSRLSALGFGVLGKYNFEPNANNENQIPNETNDLGWIQGELDLEHYFPIGKHFVIGAKLNGIASTKQLTGNYTANMIQAPAFAPTPSTTSYFNPAFRANSYIAGGIVPLVKLGDNLQFRTEFYAFAPFQKIIEDANMQAQYGRWFDSVSYLGEASIVYNLPFASFSIYGNYLSYPKKNWNFGISFGLLLTAPKFLR
;
A
#
# COMPACT_ATOMS: atom_id res chain seq x y z
N MET A 1 82.55 -0.77 18.92
CA MET A 1 81.42 0.12 18.99
C MET A 1 80.90 0.56 17.61
N LYS A 2 81.70 1.10 16.71
CA LYS A 2 81.21 1.55 15.36
C LYS A 2 80.58 0.47 14.49
N ARG A 3 81.03 -0.79 14.51
CA ARG A 3 80.48 -1.90 13.76
C ARG A 3 79.18 -2.42 14.37
N LEU A 4 79.04 -2.35 15.71
CA LEU A 4 77.82 -2.74 16.37
C LEU A 4 76.70 -1.72 16.13
N PHE A 5 77.05 -0.45 16.02
CA PHE A 5 76.14 0.65 15.72
C PHE A 5 75.68 0.59 14.26
N LEU A 6 76.53 0.12 13.34
CA LEU A 6 76.19 -0.07 11.94
C LEU A 6 75.23 -1.26 11.76
N TYR A 7 75.40 -2.35 12.53
CA TYR A 7 74.52 -3.48 12.53
C TYR A 7 73.16 -3.13 13.19
N LEU A 8 73.15 -2.25 14.20
CA LEU A 8 71.92 -1.79 14.82
C LEU A 8 71.14 -0.87 13.88
N ILE A 9 71.85 0.01 13.10
CA ILE A 9 71.20 0.87 12.08
C ILE A 9 70.73 0.04 10.90
N THR A 10 71.44 -0.96 10.44
CA THR A 10 70.95 -1.88 9.38
C THR A 10 69.85 -2.78 9.88
N PHE A 11 69.80 -3.16 11.14
CA PHE A 11 68.67 -3.88 11.71
C PHE A 11 67.45 -3.02 11.96
N VAL A 12 67.61 -1.76 12.34
CA VAL A 12 66.55 -0.74 12.45
C VAL A 12 66.05 -0.32 11.07
N CYS A 13 66.93 -0.23 10.02
CA CYS A 13 66.51 0.01 8.65
C CYS A 13 65.93 -1.25 7.95
N ALA A 14 66.25 -2.47 8.43
CA ALA A 14 65.65 -3.72 7.96
C ALA A 14 64.32 -4.07 8.68
N CYS A 15 63.97 -3.35 9.73
CA CYS A 15 62.54 -3.14 10.09
C CYS A 15 61.90 -2.19 9.08
N SER A 16 62.10 -2.50 7.80
CA SER A 16 61.31 -1.95 6.72
C SER A 16 59.88 -2.00 7.16
N MET A 17 59.21 -0.87 7.16
CA MET A 17 57.79 -0.80 7.26
C MET A 17 57.21 -1.88 6.33
N VAL A 18 56.76 -2.98 6.91
CA VAL A 18 55.83 -3.84 6.22
C VAL A 18 54.60 -2.96 6.09
N GLN A 19 54.57 -2.19 5.02
CA GLN A 19 53.40 -1.40 4.66
C GLN A 19 52.32 -2.45 4.45
N ALA A 20 51.33 -2.45 5.37
CA ALA A 20 50.24 -3.39 5.27
C ALA A 20 49.57 -3.19 3.93
N GLN A 21 49.55 -4.20 3.09
CA GLN A 21 48.97 -4.13 1.76
C GLN A 21 47.50 -3.77 1.86
N SER A 22 47.10 -2.67 1.24
CA SER A 22 45.72 -2.16 1.25
C SER A 22 44.88 -2.81 0.15
N VAL A 23 43.66 -3.17 0.51
CA VAL A 23 42.70 -3.86 -0.37
C VAL A 23 41.46 -3.02 -0.60
N GLY A 24 41.22 -2.67 -1.87
CA GLY A 24 40.01 -1.97 -2.31
C GLY A 24 38.99 -2.95 -2.87
N LEU A 25 37.73 -2.82 -2.45
CA LEU A 25 36.62 -3.62 -2.94
C LEU A 25 35.70 -2.75 -3.82
N VAL A 26 35.54 -3.13 -5.09
CA VAL A 26 34.64 -2.46 -6.04
C VAL A 26 33.41 -3.31 -6.27
N LEU A 27 32.22 -2.75 -6.05
CA LEU A 27 30.93 -3.45 -6.09
C LEU A 27 30.06 -2.83 -7.20
N SER A 28 29.74 -3.58 -8.24
CA SER A 28 28.89 -3.10 -9.32
C SER A 28 27.41 -3.00 -8.91
N GLY A 29 26.63 -2.27 -9.68
CA GLY A 29 25.17 -2.34 -9.66
C GLY A 29 24.65 -3.62 -10.30
N GLY A 30 23.38 -3.95 -10.03
CA GLY A 30 22.73 -5.15 -10.60
C GLY A 30 21.46 -5.56 -9.87
N GLY A 31 20.79 -4.65 -9.15
CA GLY A 31 19.56 -4.93 -8.42
C GLY A 31 19.72 -6.09 -7.45
N ALA A 32 18.75 -7.01 -7.41
CA ALA A 32 18.78 -8.17 -6.51
C ALA A 32 20.04 -9.05 -6.66
N LYS A 33 20.63 -9.10 -7.88
CA LYS A 33 21.90 -9.83 -8.12
C LYS A 33 23.03 -9.31 -7.23
N GLY A 34 23.01 -8.02 -6.86
CA GLY A 34 24.00 -7.41 -5.96
C GLY A 34 23.98 -7.96 -4.52
N ILE A 35 23.00 -8.75 -4.14
CA ILE A 35 23.01 -9.51 -2.88
C ILE A 35 24.20 -10.48 -2.83
N ALA A 36 24.69 -10.93 -3.98
CA ALA A 36 25.87 -11.76 -4.09
C ALA A 36 27.12 -11.09 -3.48
N HIS A 37 27.23 -9.76 -3.49
CA HIS A 37 28.31 -9.02 -2.84
C HIS A 37 28.44 -9.36 -1.35
N ILE A 38 27.33 -9.62 -0.65
CA ILE A 38 27.35 -10.02 0.77
C ILE A 38 28.03 -11.39 0.91
N GLY A 39 27.73 -12.33 0.00
CA GLY A 39 28.38 -13.64 -0.03
C GLY A 39 29.87 -13.53 -0.29
N VAL A 40 30.29 -12.64 -1.19
CA VAL A 40 31.70 -12.33 -1.45
C VAL A 40 32.38 -11.78 -0.19
N ILE A 41 31.79 -10.79 0.45
CA ILE A 41 32.33 -10.18 1.69
C ILE A 41 32.45 -11.25 2.79
N GLN A 42 31.45 -12.13 2.94
CA GLN A 42 31.52 -13.22 3.90
C GLN A 42 32.68 -14.16 3.61
N ALA A 43 32.89 -14.56 2.35
CA ALA A 43 33.98 -15.42 1.95
C ALA A 43 35.35 -14.77 2.20
N LEU A 44 35.49 -13.47 1.99
CA LEU A 44 36.70 -12.72 2.32
C LEU A 44 36.94 -12.66 3.82
N GLU A 45 35.89 -12.38 4.62
CA GLU A 45 36.02 -12.37 6.08
C GLU A 45 36.36 -13.73 6.66
N ASP A 46 35.78 -14.82 6.14
CA ASP A 46 36.08 -16.20 6.59
C ASP A 46 37.51 -16.64 6.26
N ASN A 47 38.16 -15.94 5.34
CA ASN A 47 39.55 -16.21 4.93
C ASN A 47 40.54 -15.12 5.35
N ASP A 48 40.14 -14.28 6.32
CA ASP A 48 40.95 -13.21 6.91
C ASP A 48 41.47 -12.16 5.91
N ILE A 49 40.84 -12.00 4.74
CA ILE A 49 41.20 -11.00 3.75
C ILE A 49 40.71 -9.62 4.24
N PRO A 50 41.58 -8.58 4.32
CA PRO A 50 41.17 -7.23 4.70
C PRO A 50 40.30 -6.58 3.62
N ILE A 51 39.48 -5.62 4.03
CA ILE A 51 38.74 -4.69 3.15
C ILE A 51 38.98 -3.31 3.73
N ASP A 52 39.83 -2.54 3.05
CA ASP A 52 40.30 -1.25 3.56
C ASP A 52 39.55 -0.08 2.92
N TYR A 53 39.03 -0.25 1.68
CA TYR A 53 38.28 0.75 0.94
C TYR A 53 37.14 0.09 0.16
N ILE A 54 36.02 0.81 0.01
CA ILE A 54 34.90 0.32 -0.80
C ILE A 54 34.41 1.41 -1.75
N THR A 55 34.20 1.03 -3.01
CA THR A 55 33.41 1.84 -3.96
C THR A 55 32.24 1.00 -4.46
N GLY A 56 31.06 1.62 -4.60
CA GLY A 56 29.87 0.87 -5.00
C GLY A 56 28.87 1.69 -5.82
N THR A 57 28.11 0.99 -6.65
CA THR A 57 27.02 1.58 -7.46
C THR A 57 25.74 0.80 -7.20
N SER A 58 24.59 1.50 -7.08
CA SER A 58 23.27 0.87 -6.94
C SER A 58 23.21 -0.13 -5.76
N MET A 59 22.90 -1.41 -6.00
CA MET A 59 22.94 -2.40 -4.93
C MET A 59 24.35 -2.60 -4.34
N GLY A 60 25.40 -2.41 -5.12
CA GLY A 60 26.77 -2.36 -4.62
C GLY A 60 27.01 -1.19 -3.65
N ALA A 61 26.32 -0.06 -3.83
CA ALA A 61 26.34 1.05 -2.88
C ALA A 61 25.58 0.71 -1.58
N ILE A 62 24.45 -0.02 -1.66
CA ILE A 62 23.72 -0.47 -0.48
C ILE A 62 24.59 -1.43 0.35
N VAL A 63 25.12 -2.48 -0.27
CA VAL A 63 25.94 -3.47 0.42
C VAL A 63 27.24 -2.85 0.94
N GLY A 64 27.92 -2.05 0.09
CA GLY A 64 29.15 -1.35 0.45
C GLY A 64 28.94 -0.36 1.59
N GLY A 65 27.86 0.43 1.52
CA GLY A 65 27.49 1.41 2.55
C GLY A 65 27.10 0.77 3.89
N LEU A 66 26.40 -0.36 3.87
CA LEU A 66 26.11 -1.15 5.08
C LEU A 66 27.41 -1.67 5.70
N TYR A 67 28.31 -2.21 4.89
CA TYR A 67 29.61 -2.68 5.40
C TYR A 67 30.45 -1.52 5.96
N ALA A 68 30.48 -0.40 5.24
CA ALA A 68 31.17 0.82 5.67
C ALA A 68 30.56 1.42 6.95
N ALA A 69 29.28 1.22 7.19
CA ALA A 69 28.61 1.54 8.45
C ALA A 69 28.85 0.50 9.56
N GLY A 70 29.66 -0.53 9.31
CA GLY A 70 30.01 -1.54 10.30
C GLY A 70 29.04 -2.71 10.42
N TYR A 71 28.14 -2.92 9.45
CA TYR A 71 27.30 -4.13 9.44
C TYR A 71 28.12 -5.36 9.05
N SER A 72 27.95 -6.46 9.75
CA SER A 72 28.47 -7.75 9.35
C SER A 72 27.64 -8.36 8.22
N PRO A 73 28.20 -9.29 7.42
CA PRO A 73 27.41 -10.01 6.41
C PRO A 73 26.15 -10.69 6.96
N ALA A 74 26.21 -11.21 8.18
CA ALA A 74 25.07 -11.83 8.87
C ALA A 74 23.97 -10.81 9.16
N GLU A 75 24.32 -9.61 9.67
CA GLU A 75 23.37 -8.51 9.94
C GLU A 75 22.77 -7.99 8.62
N MET A 76 23.57 -7.89 7.55
CA MET A 76 23.06 -7.50 6.23
C MET A 76 22.03 -8.51 5.70
N MET A 77 22.32 -9.81 5.80
CA MET A 77 21.36 -10.85 5.37
C MET A 77 20.10 -10.86 6.25
N GLN A 78 20.22 -10.59 7.55
CA GLN A 78 19.06 -10.42 8.43
C GLN A 78 18.18 -9.24 7.99
N LEU A 79 18.79 -8.10 7.64
CA LEU A 79 18.08 -6.94 7.11
C LEU A 79 17.36 -7.28 5.81
N LEU A 80 18.05 -7.87 4.83
CA LEU A 80 17.48 -8.21 3.53
C LEU A 80 16.32 -9.23 3.61
N ASN A 81 16.34 -10.12 4.59
CA ASN A 81 15.27 -11.08 4.85
C ASN A 81 14.14 -10.51 5.75
N SER A 82 14.27 -9.26 6.22
CA SER A 82 13.26 -8.63 7.06
C SER A 82 12.01 -8.22 6.28
N LYS A 83 10.88 -8.12 6.97
CA LYS A 83 9.64 -7.57 6.40
C LYS A 83 9.80 -6.11 5.97
N ASP A 84 10.63 -5.35 6.67
CA ASP A 84 10.85 -3.94 6.37
C ASP A 84 11.56 -3.77 5.05
N PHE A 85 12.61 -4.55 4.77
CA PHE A 85 13.29 -4.51 3.48
C PHE A 85 12.37 -4.95 2.33
N VAL A 86 11.53 -5.96 2.53
CA VAL A 86 10.51 -6.36 1.55
C VAL A 86 9.54 -5.22 1.29
N ASN A 87 9.08 -4.53 2.33
CA ASN A 87 8.21 -3.36 2.19
C ASN A 87 8.91 -2.21 1.45
N TRP A 88 10.20 -1.98 1.72
CA TRP A 88 10.98 -0.95 1.01
C TRP A 88 11.14 -1.26 -0.48
N SER A 89 11.51 -2.50 -0.80
CA SER A 89 11.73 -2.92 -2.21
C SER A 89 10.46 -3.02 -3.04
N THR A 90 9.30 -3.26 -2.40
CA THR A 90 7.99 -3.37 -3.06
C THR A 90 7.14 -2.10 -2.96
N GLY A 91 7.52 -1.15 -2.10
CA GLY A 91 6.77 0.08 -1.84
C GLY A 91 5.47 -0.14 -1.04
N VAL A 92 5.32 -1.29 -0.40
CA VAL A 92 4.13 -1.63 0.39
C VAL A 92 4.18 -0.93 1.74
N ILE A 93 3.14 -0.14 2.03
CA ILE A 93 2.99 0.49 3.34
C ILE A 93 2.45 -0.52 4.34
N ASN A 94 3.15 -0.68 5.48
CA ASN A 94 2.68 -1.51 6.57
C ASN A 94 1.36 -0.96 7.14
N GLN A 95 0.28 -1.75 7.04
CA GLN A 95 -1.05 -1.35 7.50
C GLN A 95 -1.12 -1.10 9.01
N ASP A 96 -0.22 -1.70 9.80
CA ASP A 96 -0.15 -1.44 11.25
C ASP A 96 0.34 -0.04 11.61
N LEU A 97 1.07 0.61 10.69
CA LEU A 97 1.54 1.99 10.82
C LEU A 97 0.53 3.01 10.27
N THR A 98 -0.45 2.57 9.48
CA THR A 98 -1.45 3.46 8.88
C THR A 98 -2.38 4.03 9.95
N TYR A 99 -2.58 5.36 9.91
CA TYR A 99 -3.56 6.03 10.77
C TYR A 99 -4.95 5.94 10.15
N TYR A 100 -5.78 5.06 10.69
CA TYR A 100 -7.06 4.69 10.07
C TYR A 100 -8.03 5.86 9.90
N PHE A 101 -8.04 6.80 10.85
CA PHE A 101 -8.96 7.95 10.82
C PHE A 101 -8.75 8.84 9.57
N ASP A 102 -7.49 9.06 9.17
CA ASP A 102 -7.14 9.87 8.01
C ASP A 102 -7.01 9.07 6.72
N LYS A 103 -7.17 7.74 6.80
CA LYS A 103 -7.08 6.87 5.63
C LYS A 103 -8.12 7.29 4.58
N ALA A 104 -7.66 7.60 3.39
CA ALA A 104 -8.54 7.97 2.28
C ALA A 104 -9.54 6.86 1.97
N THR A 105 -10.80 7.23 1.76
CA THR A 105 -11.85 6.29 1.34
C THR A 105 -11.55 5.83 -0.08
N ARG A 106 -11.47 4.52 -0.29
CA ARG A 106 -11.30 3.95 -1.63
C ARG A 106 -12.53 4.23 -2.49
N THR A 107 -12.29 4.53 -3.76
CA THR A 107 -13.32 4.74 -4.79
C THR A 107 -13.13 3.72 -5.91
N PRO A 108 -14.13 3.53 -6.80
CA PRO A 108 -14.00 2.69 -7.98
C PRO A 108 -13.07 3.26 -9.07
N ALA A 109 -12.40 4.40 -8.81
CA ALA A 109 -11.54 5.04 -9.81
C ALA A 109 -10.26 4.22 -10.08
N PHE A 110 -10.00 3.92 -11.35
CA PHE A 110 -8.75 3.31 -11.83
C PHE A 110 -7.70 4.36 -12.15
N LEU A 111 -8.17 5.48 -12.71
CA LEU A 111 -7.35 6.61 -13.11
C LEU A 111 -7.73 7.81 -12.26
N ASN A 112 -6.72 8.42 -11.64
CA ASN A 112 -6.87 9.65 -10.88
C ASN A 112 -5.88 10.69 -11.39
N VAL A 113 -6.38 11.86 -11.76
CA VAL A 113 -5.58 12.99 -12.21
C VAL A 113 -5.72 14.11 -11.20
N ASN A 114 -4.59 14.60 -10.70
CA ASN A 114 -4.57 15.81 -9.86
C ASN A 114 -4.13 16.99 -10.72
N PHE A 115 -4.65 18.18 -10.43
CA PHE A 115 -4.27 19.40 -11.13
C PHE A 115 -4.41 20.64 -10.24
N ALA A 116 -3.58 21.63 -10.54
CA ALA A 116 -3.70 22.96 -9.95
C ALA A 116 -4.22 23.95 -11.00
N ILE A 117 -5.00 24.91 -10.56
CA ILE A 117 -5.40 26.05 -11.39
C ILE A 117 -4.48 27.21 -11.02
N LYS A 118 -3.59 27.59 -11.94
CA LYS A 118 -2.72 28.77 -11.82
C LYS A 118 -2.94 29.68 -13.04
N ASP A 119 -3.11 30.97 -12.81
CA ASP A 119 -3.26 31.99 -13.84
C ASP A 119 -4.32 31.61 -14.90
N SER A 120 -5.48 31.11 -14.46
CA SER A 120 -6.60 30.65 -15.30
C SER A 120 -6.27 29.46 -16.21
N THR A 121 -5.12 28.81 -16.00
CA THR A 121 -4.74 27.59 -16.74
C THR A 121 -4.69 26.38 -15.80
N ALA A 122 -5.32 25.28 -16.21
CA ALA A 122 -5.22 24.00 -15.51
C ALA A 122 -3.91 23.31 -15.94
N LYS A 123 -3.01 23.09 -14.97
CA LYS A 123 -1.81 22.26 -15.19
C LYS A 123 -2.03 20.93 -14.50
N ALA A 124 -2.24 19.89 -15.28
CA ALA A 124 -2.37 18.53 -14.76
C ALA A 124 -0.99 18.00 -14.33
N SER A 125 -0.93 17.36 -13.17
CA SER A 125 0.20 16.49 -12.82
C SER A 125 0.20 15.27 -13.75
N SER A 126 1.38 14.67 -13.93
CA SER A 126 1.50 13.50 -14.81
C SER A 126 0.48 12.41 -14.43
N ILE A 127 -0.22 11.89 -15.43
CA ILE A 127 -1.15 10.75 -15.28
C ILE A 127 -0.36 9.46 -14.98
N ILE A 128 0.87 9.37 -15.52
CA ILE A 128 1.75 8.23 -15.33
C ILE A 128 2.50 8.41 -14.01
N PRO A 129 2.48 7.40 -13.12
CA PRO A 129 3.29 7.43 -11.90
C PRO A 129 4.76 7.71 -12.24
N SER A 130 5.42 8.54 -11.44
CA SER A 130 6.84 8.86 -11.62
C SER A 130 7.77 7.69 -11.27
N SER A 131 7.24 6.63 -10.63
CA SER A 131 7.95 5.40 -10.31
C SER A 131 6.96 4.25 -10.11
N LEU A 132 7.40 3.02 -10.41
CA LEU A 132 6.62 1.79 -10.20
C LEU A 132 6.54 1.43 -8.71
N VAL A 133 7.59 1.70 -7.96
CA VAL A 133 7.68 1.44 -6.52
C VAL A 133 7.41 2.72 -5.75
N ASN A 134 6.53 2.66 -4.75
CA ASN A 134 6.27 3.77 -3.84
C ASN A 134 7.53 4.02 -2.97
N PRO A 135 8.17 5.20 -3.04
CA PRO A 135 9.43 5.46 -2.35
C PRO A 135 9.31 5.65 -0.83
N ILE A 136 8.11 5.88 -0.35
CA ILE A 136 7.83 6.31 1.04
C ILE A 136 8.41 5.37 2.10
N PRO A 137 8.20 4.04 2.07
CA PRO A 137 8.78 3.15 3.06
C PRO A 137 10.30 3.14 3.03
N MET A 138 10.87 3.19 1.82
CA MET A 138 12.31 3.18 1.62
C MET A 138 12.97 4.48 2.09
N ASN A 139 12.38 5.64 1.80
CA ASN A 139 12.92 6.92 2.21
C ASN A 139 13.09 7.00 3.73
N PHE A 140 12.06 6.57 4.51
CA PHE A 140 12.16 6.53 5.96
C PHE A 140 13.18 5.50 6.42
N GLY A 141 13.16 4.29 5.85
CA GLY A 141 14.05 3.20 6.23
C GLY A 141 15.53 3.55 6.01
N PHE A 142 15.88 4.24 4.92
CA PHE A 142 17.27 4.67 4.67
C PHE A 142 17.71 5.78 5.64
N MET A 143 16.83 6.72 5.99
CA MET A 143 17.14 7.69 7.03
C MET A 143 17.38 6.98 8.38
N GLU A 144 16.46 6.11 8.80
CA GLU A 144 16.59 5.35 10.04
C GLU A 144 17.89 4.53 10.09
N LEU A 145 18.24 3.87 8.98
CA LEU A 145 19.38 2.96 8.90
C LEU A 145 20.73 3.70 8.93
N PHE A 146 20.84 4.86 8.26
CA PHE A 146 22.12 5.49 7.99
C PHE A 146 22.37 6.81 8.73
N ALA A 147 21.33 7.46 9.28
CA ALA A 147 21.51 8.74 9.99
C ALA A 147 22.49 8.67 11.17
N PRO A 148 22.50 7.62 12.01
CA PRO A 148 23.44 7.50 13.10
C PRO A 148 24.90 7.49 12.65
N TYR A 149 25.16 6.83 11.53
CA TYR A 149 26.52 6.69 10.96
C TYR A 149 26.95 7.99 10.26
N SER A 150 26.02 8.69 9.59
CA SER A 150 26.28 10.04 9.08
C SER A 150 26.70 11.00 10.20
N ALA A 151 26.00 10.94 11.33
CA ALA A 151 26.34 11.72 12.52
C ALA A 151 27.72 11.34 13.10
N GLN A 152 27.98 10.06 13.27
CA GLN A 152 29.22 9.55 13.83
C GLN A 152 30.45 9.94 13.01
N CYS A 153 30.35 9.89 11.69
CA CYS A 153 31.43 10.25 10.80
C CYS A 153 31.52 11.76 10.49
N GLY A 154 30.61 12.57 11.03
CA GLY A 154 30.54 14.01 10.74
C GLY A 154 30.24 14.29 9.25
N ASN A 155 29.44 13.44 8.60
CA ASN A 155 29.12 13.46 7.17
C ASN A 155 30.33 13.28 6.22
N ASP A 156 31.44 12.74 6.71
CA ASP A 156 32.68 12.48 5.95
C ASP A 156 32.83 10.94 5.82
N PHE A 157 32.66 10.41 4.59
CA PHE A 157 32.64 8.97 4.36
C PHE A 157 34.02 8.30 4.51
N ASP A 158 35.11 9.09 4.63
CA ASP A 158 36.43 8.58 4.95
C ASP A 158 36.56 8.17 6.44
N LYS A 159 35.64 8.63 7.29
CA LYS A 159 35.57 8.31 8.72
C LYS A 159 34.61 7.20 9.08
N LEU A 160 33.98 6.56 8.10
CA LEU A 160 33.19 5.35 8.31
C LEU A 160 34.08 4.19 8.78
N PHE A 161 33.49 3.10 9.19
CA PHE A 161 34.23 1.85 9.58
C PHE A 161 35.18 1.40 8.48
N VAL A 162 34.76 1.52 7.21
CA VAL A 162 35.59 1.42 6.02
C VAL A 162 35.32 2.65 5.15
N PRO A 163 36.35 3.41 4.72
CA PRO A 163 36.19 4.53 3.79
C PRO A 163 35.43 4.13 2.54
N PHE A 164 34.47 4.96 2.16
CA PHE A 164 33.44 4.60 1.19
C PHE A 164 33.19 5.68 0.15
N ARG A 165 32.91 5.25 -1.09
CA ARG A 165 32.34 6.08 -2.16
C ARG A 165 31.16 5.38 -2.80
N CYS A 166 30.11 6.12 -3.11
CA CYS A 166 29.05 5.63 -4.00
C CYS A 166 28.80 6.56 -5.16
N ILE A 167 28.24 6.00 -6.24
CA ILE A 167 28.07 6.72 -7.50
C ILE A 167 26.58 6.99 -7.70
N ALA A 168 26.25 8.25 -8.03
CA ALA A 168 24.95 8.65 -8.55
C ALA A 168 25.15 9.26 -9.95
N SER A 169 24.05 9.50 -10.66
CA SER A 169 24.05 10.06 -12.01
C SER A 169 23.28 11.37 -12.10
N ASP A 170 23.90 12.41 -12.56
CA ASP A 170 23.30 13.66 -12.98
C ASP A 170 22.99 13.58 -14.48
N VAL A 171 21.75 13.21 -14.81
CA VAL A 171 21.35 12.97 -16.22
C VAL A 171 21.19 14.24 -17.02
N PHE A 172 20.99 15.42 -16.39
CA PHE A 172 20.93 16.70 -17.08
C PHE A 172 22.29 17.15 -17.58
N ASN A 173 23.30 17.04 -16.72
CA ASN A 173 24.67 17.39 -17.07
C ASN A 173 25.47 16.20 -17.64
N LYS A 174 24.87 15.04 -17.78
CA LYS A 174 25.42 13.78 -18.34
C LYS A 174 26.78 13.41 -17.73
N ARG A 175 26.79 13.35 -16.39
CA ARG A 175 28.00 13.03 -15.63
C ARG A 175 27.70 12.12 -14.42
N GLU A 176 28.74 11.39 -14.02
CA GLU A 176 28.75 10.72 -12.72
C GLU A 176 28.88 11.73 -11.58
N ILE A 177 28.30 11.42 -10.44
CA ILE A 177 28.49 12.13 -9.18
C ILE A 177 29.07 11.14 -8.18
N VAL A 178 30.31 11.41 -7.75
CA VAL A 178 30.97 10.61 -6.71
C VAL A 178 30.56 11.19 -5.36
N CYS A 179 29.83 10.41 -4.57
CA CYS A 179 29.42 10.79 -3.22
C CYS A 179 30.48 10.34 -2.22
N SER A 180 31.10 11.30 -1.54
CA SER A 180 32.17 11.12 -0.53
C SER A 180 31.83 11.75 0.80
N ASN A 181 30.77 12.54 0.86
CA ASN A 181 30.33 13.26 2.05
C ASN A 181 28.83 13.54 2.03
N GLY A 182 28.28 14.08 3.11
CA GLY A 182 26.87 14.40 3.27
C GLY A 182 26.10 13.30 3.99
N ASN A 183 24.79 13.28 3.77
CA ASN A 183 23.94 12.23 4.36
C ASN A 183 24.16 10.91 3.62
N LEU A 184 24.65 9.90 4.36
CA LEU A 184 24.97 8.58 3.78
C LEU A 184 23.74 7.89 3.20
N GLY A 185 22.59 8.00 3.89
CA GLY A 185 21.33 7.42 3.44
C GLY A 185 20.86 8.04 2.12
N ASP A 186 20.94 9.35 1.98
CA ASP A 186 20.56 10.07 0.77
C ASP A 186 21.49 9.75 -0.40
N ALA A 187 22.82 9.67 -0.15
CA ALA A 187 23.81 9.31 -1.15
C ALA A 187 23.58 7.89 -1.71
N ILE A 188 23.35 6.90 -0.83
CA ILE A 188 23.05 5.52 -1.24
C ILE A 188 21.69 5.47 -1.94
N ARG A 189 20.69 6.21 -1.45
CA ARG A 189 19.37 6.28 -2.05
C ARG A 189 19.41 6.89 -3.46
N ALA A 190 20.24 7.91 -3.68
CA ALA A 190 20.47 8.47 -5.02
C ALA A 190 21.12 7.42 -5.93
N SER A 191 22.17 6.74 -5.44
CA SER A 191 22.91 5.72 -6.19
C SER A 191 22.03 4.56 -6.69
N MET A 192 20.91 4.26 -6.01
CA MET A 192 20.00 3.18 -6.38
C MET A 192 18.70 3.64 -7.05
N SER A 193 18.57 4.92 -7.40
CA SER A 193 17.37 5.49 -8.03
C SER A 193 17.24 5.08 -9.49
N PHE A 194 17.01 3.78 -9.74
CA PHE A 194 16.87 3.24 -11.09
C PHE A 194 15.64 3.84 -11.79
N PRO A 195 15.80 4.40 -13.01
CA PRO A 195 14.71 5.06 -13.73
C PRO A 195 13.47 4.18 -13.88
N LEU A 196 12.29 4.76 -13.78
CA LEU A 196 10.96 4.15 -13.77
C LEU A 196 10.66 3.27 -12.55
N VAL A 197 11.64 2.57 -11.95
CA VAL A 197 11.40 1.71 -10.79
C VAL A 197 11.35 2.55 -9.52
N PHE A 198 12.35 3.40 -9.30
CA PHE A 198 12.45 4.24 -8.11
C PHE A 198 12.48 5.74 -8.47
N LYS A 199 11.83 6.54 -7.65
CA LYS A 199 11.84 8.00 -7.78
C LYS A 199 13.24 8.56 -7.48
N PRO A 200 13.75 9.53 -8.27
CA PRO A 200 15.04 10.15 -8.01
C PRO A 200 15.06 10.92 -6.68
N ILE A 201 16.24 11.05 -6.10
CA ILE A 201 16.52 11.98 -4.99
C ILE A 201 17.02 13.30 -5.58
N TYR A 202 16.65 14.40 -4.95
CA TYR A 202 17.06 15.72 -5.41
C TYR A 202 18.19 16.27 -4.55
N ASN A 203 19.29 16.60 -5.18
CA ASN A 203 20.32 17.45 -4.59
C ASN A 203 20.04 18.89 -5.04
N GLU A 204 19.60 19.74 -4.13
CA GLU A 204 18.97 21.02 -4.46
C GLU A 204 17.84 20.83 -5.49
N ASP A 205 17.99 21.34 -6.71
CA ASP A 205 17.01 21.19 -7.80
C ASP A 205 17.40 20.12 -8.84
N THR A 206 18.56 19.47 -8.68
CA THR A 206 19.05 18.46 -9.61
C THR A 206 18.61 17.06 -9.18
N PRO A 207 17.81 16.36 -10.00
CA PRO A 207 17.44 14.98 -9.71
C PRO A 207 18.62 14.05 -9.98
N LEU A 208 18.97 13.24 -9.01
CA LEU A 208 20.00 12.22 -9.08
C LEU A 208 19.38 10.84 -9.29
N PHE A 209 19.90 10.14 -10.26
CA PHE A 209 19.49 8.79 -10.64
C PHE A 209 20.58 7.77 -10.32
N ASP A 210 20.26 6.48 -10.58
CA ASP A 210 21.17 5.36 -10.38
C ASP A 210 22.52 5.60 -11.05
N GLY A 211 23.59 5.34 -10.28
CA GLY A 211 24.95 5.52 -10.76
C GLY A 211 25.31 4.65 -11.96
N GLY A 212 24.62 3.54 -12.15
CA GLY A 212 24.83 2.62 -13.26
C GLY A 212 24.59 3.22 -14.64
N ILE A 213 23.94 4.39 -14.73
CA ILE A 213 23.75 5.11 -16.01
C ILE A 213 25.10 5.56 -16.58
N TYR A 214 26.05 6.02 -15.75
CA TYR A 214 27.34 6.54 -16.19
C TYR A 214 28.54 5.75 -15.66
N ASN A 215 28.40 5.07 -14.50
CA ASN A 215 29.50 4.28 -13.92
C ASN A 215 28.96 3.14 -13.07
N ASN A 216 28.66 2.03 -13.72
CA ASN A 216 28.13 0.86 -13.04
C ASN A 216 29.18 0.05 -12.25
N PHE A 217 30.46 0.20 -12.60
CA PHE A 217 31.57 -0.52 -11.98
C PHE A 217 32.73 0.46 -11.68
N PRO A 218 32.71 1.13 -10.51
CA PRO A 218 33.51 2.34 -10.24
C PRO A 218 34.99 2.06 -9.87
N VAL A 219 35.70 1.30 -10.70
CA VAL A 219 37.15 1.06 -10.57
C VAL A 219 37.97 2.32 -10.68
N ASN A 220 37.60 3.22 -11.61
CA ASN A 220 38.26 4.51 -11.80
C ASN A 220 38.20 5.36 -10.52
N VAL A 221 37.09 5.34 -9.80
CA VAL A 221 36.93 6.05 -8.52
C VAL A 221 37.78 5.43 -7.45
N MET A 222 37.84 4.08 -7.35
CA MET A 222 38.73 3.37 -6.43
C MET A 222 40.19 3.74 -6.66
N GLN A 223 40.63 3.74 -7.92
CA GLN A 223 42.00 4.08 -8.28
C GLN A 223 42.34 5.55 -8.02
N LYS A 224 41.41 6.45 -8.27
CA LYS A 224 41.64 7.90 -8.15
C LYS A 224 41.63 8.35 -6.68
N ASP A 225 40.64 7.91 -5.89
CA ASP A 225 40.37 8.45 -4.56
C ASP A 225 41.15 7.70 -3.48
N PHE A 226 41.37 6.39 -3.63
CA PHE A 226 42.00 5.54 -2.63
C PHE A 226 43.34 4.92 -3.06
N ALA A 227 43.48 4.64 -4.35
CA ALA A 227 44.71 4.05 -4.93
C ALA A 227 45.25 2.84 -4.10
N PRO A 228 44.46 1.82 -3.79
CA PRO A 228 44.94 0.68 -3.01
C PRO A 228 45.95 -0.16 -3.81
N GLU A 229 46.80 -0.92 -3.10
CA GLU A 229 47.78 -1.80 -3.73
C GLU A 229 47.14 -2.99 -4.46
N PHE A 230 45.95 -3.40 -4.02
CA PHE A 230 45.18 -4.47 -4.65
C PHE A 230 43.70 -4.14 -4.73
N ILE A 231 43.08 -4.33 -5.89
CA ILE A 231 41.67 -4.13 -6.11
C ILE A 231 40.98 -5.48 -6.39
N LEU A 232 39.95 -5.78 -5.63
CA LEU A 232 39.02 -6.88 -5.94
C LEU A 232 37.71 -6.26 -6.48
N GLY A 233 37.50 -6.40 -7.77
CA GLY A 233 36.30 -5.90 -8.41
C GLY A 233 35.27 -7.01 -8.58
N ILE A 234 34.06 -6.81 -8.08
CA ILE A 234 32.96 -7.76 -8.15
C ILE A 234 31.91 -7.22 -9.10
N ASP A 235 31.76 -7.89 -10.22
CA ASP A 235 30.80 -7.53 -11.25
C ASP A 235 29.63 -8.53 -11.25
N VAL A 236 28.44 -8.02 -10.92
CA VAL A 236 27.18 -8.78 -10.94
C VAL A 236 26.29 -8.40 -12.12
N SER A 237 26.73 -7.40 -12.93
CA SER A 237 26.06 -6.95 -14.13
C SER A 237 26.37 -7.86 -15.30
N THR A 238 25.95 -9.11 -15.26
CA THR A 238 26.16 -10.02 -16.38
C THR A 238 25.51 -9.42 -17.63
N ALA A 239 26.30 -9.24 -18.68
CA ALA A 239 25.79 -9.02 -20.02
C ALA A 239 24.82 -10.16 -20.32
N SER A 240 23.54 -9.92 -20.11
CA SER A 240 22.51 -10.94 -20.36
C SER A 240 22.43 -11.13 -21.88
N SER A 241 22.98 -12.23 -22.34
CA SER A 241 22.91 -12.63 -23.75
C SER A 241 21.47 -12.84 -24.25
N LYS A 242 20.48 -12.69 -23.38
CA LYS A 242 19.05 -12.76 -23.70
C LYS A 242 18.25 -11.79 -22.82
N ILE A 243 18.13 -10.55 -23.29
CA ILE A 243 17.17 -9.58 -22.72
C ILE A 243 15.77 -10.17 -22.89
N ASN A 244 15.02 -10.24 -21.81
CA ASN A 244 13.61 -10.62 -21.90
C ASN A 244 12.81 -9.44 -22.46
N MET A 245 12.57 -9.44 -23.75
CA MET A 245 11.84 -8.39 -24.46
C MET A 245 10.36 -8.24 -23.99
N ASN A 246 9.87 -9.15 -23.16
CA ASN A 246 8.54 -9.05 -22.54
C ASN A 246 8.56 -8.39 -21.15
N ASN A 247 9.73 -8.05 -20.62
CA ASN A 247 9.88 -7.38 -19.34
C ASN A 247 10.39 -5.94 -19.55
N LEU A 248 9.55 -4.96 -19.22
CA LEU A 248 9.86 -3.54 -19.38
C LEU A 248 11.10 -3.12 -18.57
N VAL A 249 11.28 -3.67 -17.36
CA VAL A 249 12.41 -3.35 -16.49
C VAL A 249 13.71 -3.85 -17.09
N ASP A 250 13.75 -5.08 -17.63
CA ASP A 250 14.92 -5.65 -18.31
C ASP A 250 15.26 -4.86 -19.58
N GLN A 251 14.26 -4.38 -20.33
CA GLN A 251 14.49 -3.50 -21.49
C GLN A 251 15.13 -2.18 -21.08
N VAL A 252 14.61 -1.54 -20.03
CA VAL A 252 15.16 -0.28 -19.51
C VAL A 252 16.56 -0.49 -18.94
N GLU A 253 16.80 -1.59 -18.21
CA GLU A 253 18.15 -1.95 -17.72
C GLU A 253 19.15 -1.99 -18.88
N ALA A 254 18.82 -2.69 -19.94
CA ALA A 254 19.68 -2.83 -21.11
C ALA A 254 19.91 -1.52 -21.89
N MET A 255 18.95 -0.58 -21.86
CA MET A 255 19.07 0.72 -22.53
C MET A 255 19.81 1.75 -21.68
N VAL A 256 19.73 1.65 -20.37
CA VAL A 256 20.15 2.67 -19.40
C VAL A 256 21.51 2.33 -18.80
N ILE A 257 21.74 1.07 -18.41
CA ILE A 257 23.00 0.63 -17.83
C ILE A 257 23.99 0.38 -18.95
N GLN A 258 25.02 1.20 -19.02
CA GLN A 258 26.08 1.09 -20.02
C GLN A 258 27.36 0.61 -19.35
N ASP A 259 28.02 -0.36 -19.94
CA ASP A 259 29.37 -0.75 -19.56
C ASP A 259 30.34 0.26 -20.18
N HIS A 260 30.65 1.32 -19.42
CA HIS A 260 31.60 2.37 -19.88
C HIS A 260 33.07 1.94 -19.83
N GLY A 261 33.31 0.59 -19.86
CA GLY A 261 34.64 0.07 -20.14
C GLY A 261 35.69 0.33 -19.07
N ALA A 262 35.28 0.52 -17.81
CA ALA A 262 36.20 0.57 -16.70
C ALA A 262 36.94 -0.78 -16.58
N THR A 263 38.08 -0.92 -17.20
CA THR A 263 38.91 -2.13 -17.15
C THR A 263 39.75 -2.08 -15.89
N LEU A 264 39.67 -3.15 -15.07
CA LEU A 264 40.63 -3.37 -14.00
C LEU A 264 41.84 -4.09 -14.60
N PRO A 265 43.03 -3.46 -14.68
CA PRO A 265 44.24 -4.14 -15.16
C PRO A 265 44.56 -5.31 -14.26
N GLU A 266 45.00 -6.44 -14.84
CA GLU A 266 45.37 -7.64 -14.08
C GLU A 266 46.53 -7.36 -13.09
N SER A 267 47.42 -6.39 -13.41
CA SER A 267 48.47 -5.96 -12.50
C SER A 267 47.93 -5.31 -11.21
N SER A 268 46.78 -4.62 -11.30
CA SER A 268 46.19 -3.86 -10.19
C SER A 268 45.18 -4.68 -9.36
N GLY A 269 44.67 -5.79 -9.88
CA GLY A 269 43.66 -6.54 -9.13
C GLY A 269 43.07 -7.76 -9.83
N ILE A 270 41.96 -8.23 -9.30
CA ILE A 270 41.15 -9.32 -9.87
C ILE A 270 39.73 -8.80 -10.12
N ARG A 271 39.21 -8.95 -11.34
CA ARG A 271 37.80 -8.75 -11.65
C ARG A 271 37.07 -10.10 -11.62
N MET A 272 36.07 -10.24 -10.75
CA MET A 272 35.19 -11.38 -10.66
C MET A 272 33.86 -11.07 -11.35
N ASN A 273 33.58 -11.76 -12.44
CA ASN A 273 32.25 -11.71 -13.08
C ASN A 273 31.42 -12.88 -12.54
N LEU A 274 30.46 -12.58 -11.67
CA LEU A 274 29.63 -13.61 -11.05
C LEU A 274 28.54 -14.11 -12.02
N ASN A 275 28.42 -15.44 -12.13
CA ASN A 275 27.38 -16.03 -12.96
C ASN A 275 26.01 -16.00 -12.25
N LEU A 276 25.24 -14.97 -12.51
CA LEU A 276 23.92 -14.72 -11.93
C LEU A 276 22.82 -14.67 -13.01
N SER A 277 23.05 -15.27 -14.17
CA SER A 277 22.14 -15.24 -15.33
C SER A 277 20.74 -15.81 -15.07
N LYS A 278 20.58 -16.67 -14.07
CA LYS A 278 19.30 -17.25 -13.66
C LYS A 278 18.42 -16.30 -12.80
N PHE A 279 18.95 -15.15 -12.38
CA PHE A 279 18.24 -14.21 -11.52
C PHE A 279 17.91 -12.92 -12.28
N GLN A 280 16.73 -12.35 -11.97
CA GLN A 280 16.25 -11.08 -12.51
C GLN A 280 16.59 -9.92 -11.57
N LEU A 281 16.46 -8.68 -12.07
CA LEU A 281 16.78 -7.44 -11.35
C LEU A 281 16.02 -7.27 -10.03
N LEU A 282 14.79 -7.77 -9.94
CA LEU A 282 13.92 -7.62 -8.77
C LEU A 282 13.70 -8.93 -7.98
N ASP A 283 14.53 -9.95 -8.17
CA ASP A 283 14.43 -11.26 -7.49
C ASP A 283 14.88 -11.22 -6.01
N PHE A 284 14.51 -10.19 -5.24
CA PHE A 284 14.88 -10.06 -3.83
C PHE A 284 14.42 -11.23 -2.96
N GLN A 285 13.36 -11.94 -3.36
CA GLN A 285 12.86 -13.13 -2.66
C GLN A 285 13.83 -14.32 -2.70
N LYS A 286 14.80 -14.32 -3.65
CA LYS A 286 15.84 -15.33 -3.80
C LYS A 286 17.15 -14.95 -3.12
N ALA A 287 17.11 -14.03 -2.13
CA ALA A 287 18.28 -13.46 -1.48
C ALA A 287 19.29 -14.51 -1.00
N ASN A 288 18.82 -15.58 -0.36
CA ASN A 288 19.70 -16.65 0.15
C ASN A 288 20.39 -17.45 -0.97
N GLU A 289 19.73 -17.65 -2.11
CA GLU A 289 20.32 -18.33 -3.25
C GLU A 289 21.39 -17.45 -3.92
N ILE A 290 21.10 -16.16 -4.08
CA ILE A 290 22.00 -15.18 -4.68
C ILE A 290 23.25 -14.99 -3.80
N TYR A 291 23.07 -14.86 -2.48
CA TYR A 291 24.16 -14.81 -1.50
C TYR A 291 25.08 -16.01 -1.62
N LYS A 292 24.50 -17.24 -1.70
CA LYS A 292 25.28 -18.48 -1.82
C LYS A 292 26.13 -18.50 -3.09
N VAL A 293 25.61 -18.01 -4.22
CA VAL A 293 26.41 -17.93 -5.46
C VAL A 293 27.63 -17.03 -5.28
N GLY A 294 27.47 -15.85 -4.64
CA GLY A 294 28.57 -14.96 -4.34
C GLY A 294 29.64 -15.62 -3.44
N TYR A 295 29.20 -16.30 -2.40
CA TYR A 295 30.09 -17.03 -1.49
C TYR A 295 30.86 -18.15 -2.20
N ASP A 296 30.15 -19.08 -2.86
CA ASP A 296 30.73 -20.26 -3.50
C ASP A 296 31.73 -19.88 -4.61
N GLN A 297 31.42 -18.90 -5.44
CA GLN A 297 32.31 -18.44 -6.51
C GLN A 297 33.57 -17.73 -5.96
N THR A 298 33.45 -17.02 -4.84
CA THR A 298 34.63 -16.42 -4.20
C THR A 298 35.53 -17.46 -3.58
N ILE A 299 34.98 -18.48 -2.92
CA ILE A 299 35.75 -19.61 -2.38
C ILE A 299 36.52 -20.36 -3.48
N ALA A 300 35.92 -20.49 -4.68
CA ALA A 300 36.57 -21.14 -5.82
C ALA A 300 37.89 -20.48 -6.27
N ILE A 301 38.03 -19.15 -6.02
CA ILE A 301 39.25 -18.40 -6.39
C ILE A 301 40.01 -17.85 -5.18
N ILE A 302 39.65 -18.27 -3.98
CA ILE A 302 40.21 -17.69 -2.73
C ILE A 302 41.74 -17.85 -2.63
N ASP A 303 42.29 -18.93 -3.14
CA ASP A 303 43.75 -19.17 -3.13
C ASP A 303 44.47 -18.18 -4.06
N SER A 304 43.85 -17.81 -5.19
CA SER A 304 44.38 -16.78 -6.10
C SER A 304 44.35 -15.39 -5.44
N ILE A 305 43.33 -15.08 -4.65
CA ILE A 305 43.27 -13.86 -3.86
C ILE A 305 44.34 -13.89 -2.77
N LYS A 306 44.46 -15.00 -2.02
CA LYS A 306 45.47 -15.18 -0.96
C LYS A 306 46.90 -15.06 -1.47
N ALA A 307 47.18 -15.51 -2.70
CA ALA A 307 48.48 -15.40 -3.32
C ALA A 307 48.87 -13.93 -3.61
N ARG A 308 47.91 -13.08 -3.84
CA ARG A 308 48.13 -11.65 -4.18
C ARG A 308 48.00 -10.72 -2.97
N VAL A 309 47.19 -11.06 -1.99
CA VAL A 309 46.99 -10.32 -0.74
C VAL A 309 47.68 -11.08 0.39
N GLN A 310 48.75 -10.52 0.96
CA GLN A 310 49.50 -11.15 2.03
C GLN A 310 49.02 -10.75 3.42
N THR A 311 48.46 -9.56 3.56
CA THR A 311 47.90 -9.04 4.81
C THR A 311 46.71 -9.90 5.25
N ARG A 312 46.59 -10.17 6.57
CA ARG A 312 45.48 -10.91 7.17
C ARG A 312 44.90 -10.13 8.35
N VAL A 313 43.58 -10.13 8.45
CA VAL A 313 42.83 -9.56 9.57
C VAL A 313 41.93 -10.64 10.14
N SER A 314 42.22 -11.09 11.36
CA SER A 314 41.45 -12.16 11.98
C SER A 314 40.01 -11.75 12.24
N LYS A 315 39.14 -12.71 12.28
CA LYS A 315 37.72 -12.52 12.58
C LYS A 315 37.49 -11.79 13.93
N GLU A 316 38.30 -12.16 14.94
CA GLU A 316 38.27 -11.56 16.27
C GLU A 316 38.66 -10.08 16.23
N SER A 317 39.78 -9.76 15.56
CA SER A 317 40.26 -8.35 15.42
C SER A 317 39.24 -7.52 14.70
N ARG A 318 38.60 -8.04 13.63
CA ARG A 318 37.57 -7.36 12.88
C ARG A 318 36.32 -7.14 13.74
N ALA A 319 35.90 -8.12 14.51
CA ALA A 319 34.74 -8.01 15.40
C ALA A 319 34.97 -6.95 16.49
N ILE A 320 36.19 -6.92 17.08
CA ILE A 320 36.57 -5.90 18.08
C ILE A 320 36.51 -4.49 17.46
N ALA A 321 37.11 -4.30 16.28
CA ALA A 321 37.11 -3.01 15.58
C ALA A 321 35.69 -2.55 15.23
N ARG A 322 34.85 -3.45 14.71
CA ARG A 322 33.43 -3.20 14.38
C ARG A 322 32.61 -2.81 15.62
N ASN A 323 32.76 -3.54 16.72
CA ASN A 323 32.08 -3.26 17.97
C ASN A 323 32.54 -1.92 18.56
N SER A 324 33.83 -1.62 18.51
CA SER A 324 34.38 -0.33 18.94
C SER A 324 33.86 0.83 18.10
N PHE A 325 33.68 0.63 16.81
CA PHE A 325 33.08 1.61 15.91
C PHE A 325 31.60 1.82 16.27
N LYS A 326 30.81 0.75 16.33
CA LYS A 326 29.36 0.81 16.61
C LYS A 326 29.04 1.37 17.99
N SER A 327 29.89 1.16 18.99
CA SER A 327 29.68 1.67 20.36
C SER A 327 29.68 3.20 20.45
N LYS A 328 30.18 3.90 19.43
CA LYS A 328 30.23 5.36 19.36
C LYS A 328 29.03 5.94 18.59
N THR A 329 28.21 5.09 18.01
CA THR A 329 27.08 5.52 17.18
C THR A 329 25.98 6.15 18.05
N PRO A 330 25.54 7.39 17.79
CA PRO A 330 24.51 8.05 18.58
C PRO A 330 23.14 7.41 18.35
N ASN A 331 22.32 7.33 19.40
CA ASN A 331 20.93 6.93 19.29
C ASN A 331 20.11 8.03 18.59
N ILE A 332 19.18 7.64 17.75
CA ILE A 332 18.28 8.61 17.09
C ILE A 332 17.23 9.09 18.09
N VAL A 333 17.42 10.31 18.57
CA VAL A 333 16.45 11.07 19.37
C VAL A 333 16.34 12.44 18.74
N PHE A 334 15.13 12.84 18.39
CA PHE A 334 14.84 14.13 17.77
C PHE A 334 14.42 15.16 18.82
N ASP A 335 14.88 16.40 18.68
CA ASP A 335 14.44 17.56 19.47
C ASP A 335 13.77 18.65 18.62
N LYS A 336 13.84 18.51 17.30
CA LYS A 336 13.27 19.46 16.35
C LYS A 336 12.77 18.77 15.09
N VAL A 337 11.72 19.35 14.49
CA VAL A 337 11.23 18.99 13.15
C VAL A 337 11.26 20.25 12.30
N GLU A 338 11.74 20.12 11.08
CA GLU A 338 11.73 21.17 10.05
C GLU A 338 11.09 20.64 8.79
N VAL A 339 10.03 21.31 8.31
CA VAL A 339 9.34 20.96 7.07
C VAL A 339 9.59 22.00 6.02
N THR A 340 9.92 21.55 4.82
CA THR A 340 10.17 22.39 3.64
C THR A 340 9.44 21.82 2.41
N GLY A 341 9.43 22.56 1.30
CA GLY A 341 8.97 22.06 0.00
C GLY A 341 7.49 22.22 -0.31
N THR A 342 6.63 22.60 0.65
CA THR A 342 5.20 22.85 0.38
C THR A 342 4.94 24.17 -0.33
N GLY A 343 5.87 25.12 -0.25
CA GLY A 343 5.69 26.48 -0.74
C GLY A 343 4.73 27.34 0.11
N ASN A 344 4.26 26.83 1.26
CA ASN A 344 3.33 27.50 2.15
C ASN A 344 3.70 27.23 3.62
N SER A 345 4.02 28.28 4.36
CA SER A 345 4.44 28.19 5.75
C SER A 345 3.39 27.57 6.70
N MET A 346 2.10 27.79 6.44
CA MET A 346 1.03 27.18 7.23
C MET A 346 0.93 25.67 7.01
N GLN A 347 1.23 25.19 5.79
CA GLN A 347 1.28 23.75 5.49
C GLN A 347 2.51 23.11 6.15
N ASN A 348 3.65 23.79 6.13
CA ASN A 348 4.83 23.34 6.85
C ASN A 348 4.54 23.19 8.35
N ALA A 349 3.98 24.24 8.99
CA ALA A 349 3.63 24.21 10.41
C ALA A 349 2.60 23.12 10.74
N TYR A 350 1.64 22.86 9.85
CA TYR A 350 0.69 21.75 10.02
C TYR A 350 1.39 20.38 10.03
N LEU A 351 2.33 20.16 9.11
CA LEU A 351 3.07 18.91 9.07
C LEU A 351 4.03 18.78 10.27
N GLU A 352 4.69 19.88 10.70
CA GLU A 352 5.54 19.91 11.89
C GLU A 352 4.76 19.53 13.15
N GLU A 353 3.53 20.06 13.32
CA GLU A 353 2.69 19.76 14.50
C GLU A 353 2.32 18.26 14.57
N MET A 354 2.24 17.55 13.45
CA MET A 354 1.97 16.10 13.43
C MET A 354 3.08 15.26 14.10
N PHE A 355 4.30 15.81 14.18
CA PHE A 355 5.45 15.17 14.82
C PHE A 355 5.67 15.67 16.25
N THR A 356 4.92 16.67 16.70
CA THR A 356 5.03 17.21 18.05
C THR A 356 4.26 16.35 19.02
N ILE A 357 4.95 15.68 19.93
CA ILE A 357 4.34 14.86 20.97
C ILE A 357 4.06 15.76 22.18
N ARG A 358 2.83 15.71 22.65
CA ARG A 358 2.37 16.58 23.74
C ARG A 358 3.17 16.35 25.02
N ASN A 359 3.63 17.43 25.64
CA ASN A 359 4.43 17.44 26.86
C ASN A 359 5.80 16.74 26.76
N GLN A 360 6.29 16.51 25.53
CA GLN A 360 7.64 16.00 25.31
C GLN A 360 8.45 17.03 24.52
N SER A 361 9.68 17.28 24.93
CA SER A 361 10.64 18.11 24.19
C SER A 361 11.45 17.29 23.19
N THR A 362 11.34 15.97 23.24
CA THR A 362 12.07 15.02 22.36
C THR A 362 11.17 13.83 22.03
N PHE A 363 11.45 13.18 20.90
CA PHE A 363 10.79 11.95 20.48
C PHE A 363 11.79 11.00 19.83
N ASP A 364 11.52 9.70 19.90
CA ASP A 364 12.39 8.68 19.34
C ASP A 364 12.05 8.34 17.87
N ILE A 365 12.81 7.41 17.30
CA ILE A 365 12.65 7.01 15.90
C ILE A 365 11.32 6.28 15.62
N GLU A 366 10.79 5.52 16.60
CA GLU A 366 9.52 4.83 16.45
C GLU A 366 8.35 5.82 16.49
N GLU A 367 8.42 6.82 17.36
CA GLU A 367 7.46 7.91 17.41
C GLU A 367 7.50 8.74 16.12
N ALA A 368 8.70 9.04 15.61
CA ALA A 368 8.87 9.68 14.30
C ALA A 368 8.26 8.84 13.16
N LYS A 369 8.49 7.53 13.15
CA LYS A 369 7.93 6.59 12.18
C LYS A 369 6.40 6.61 12.19
N ILE A 370 5.79 6.57 13.36
CA ILE A 370 4.33 6.64 13.53
C ILE A 370 3.78 7.94 12.95
N SER A 371 4.39 9.08 13.28
CA SER A 371 3.98 10.40 12.79
C SER A 371 4.17 10.53 11.27
N TYR A 372 5.27 9.99 10.74
CA TYR A 372 5.55 9.95 9.31
C TYR A 372 4.45 9.22 8.53
N TYR A 373 4.09 8.00 8.97
CA TYR A 373 3.03 7.24 8.32
C TYR A 373 1.65 7.84 8.57
N HIS A 374 1.43 8.57 9.66
CA HIS A 374 0.22 9.36 9.88
C HIS A 374 0.08 10.46 8.82
N ALA A 375 1.13 11.26 8.60
CA ALA A 375 1.13 12.33 7.61
C ALA A 375 0.77 11.82 6.19
N ILE A 376 1.25 10.62 5.84
CA ILE A 376 1.02 9.99 4.55
C ILE A 376 -0.36 9.35 4.42
N SER A 377 -0.96 8.89 5.52
CA SER A 377 -2.25 8.20 5.53
C SER A 377 -3.37 9.01 4.88
N SER A 378 -3.30 10.34 4.93
CA SER A 378 -4.26 11.25 4.30
C SER A 378 -4.24 11.21 2.76
N GLN A 379 -3.18 10.68 2.15
CA GLN A 379 -2.90 10.69 0.71
C GLN A 379 -2.91 12.09 0.06
N LYS A 380 -2.69 13.14 0.84
CA LYS A 380 -2.61 14.54 0.38
C LYS A 380 -1.21 14.96 -0.04
N LEU A 381 -0.23 14.08 0.15
CA LEU A 381 1.15 14.27 -0.26
C LEU A 381 1.49 13.39 -1.46
N ASN A 382 2.26 13.94 -2.42
CA ASN A 382 2.91 13.18 -3.48
C ASN A 382 4.17 12.50 -2.97
N ASP A 383 4.84 13.18 -2.03
CA ASP A 383 6.09 12.70 -1.45
C ASP A 383 6.33 13.35 -0.10
N LEU A 384 7.06 12.65 0.76
CA LEU A 384 7.59 13.13 2.02
C LEU A 384 8.96 12.48 2.22
N VAL A 385 10.04 13.25 1.97
CA VAL A 385 11.40 12.74 2.04
C VAL A 385 12.00 13.16 3.39
N PRO A 386 12.25 12.21 4.29
CA PRO A 386 12.86 12.50 5.59
C PRO A 386 14.38 12.45 5.48
N SER A 387 15.06 13.33 6.18
CA SER A 387 16.48 13.24 6.50
C SER A 387 16.72 13.68 7.94
N ALA A 388 17.84 13.29 8.53
CA ALA A 388 18.15 13.60 9.91
C ALA A 388 19.53 14.29 9.99
N THR A 389 19.57 15.45 10.62
CA THR A 389 20.81 16.21 10.85
C THR A 389 21.15 16.19 12.33
N TYR A 390 22.36 15.75 12.67
CA TYR A 390 22.84 15.69 14.04
C TYR A 390 23.36 17.06 14.51
N ASN A 391 23.03 17.41 15.75
CA ASN A 391 23.50 18.62 16.41
C ASN A 391 24.47 18.23 17.53
N ASP A 392 25.76 18.53 17.34
CA ASP A 392 26.82 18.23 18.32
C ASP A 392 26.61 18.90 19.67
N SER A 393 25.94 20.07 19.73
CA SER A 393 25.71 20.80 20.96
C SER A 393 24.62 20.19 21.85
N THR A 394 23.56 19.64 21.23
CA THR A 394 22.43 19.02 21.94
C THR A 394 22.55 17.51 22.04
N HIS A 395 23.46 16.90 21.26
CA HIS A 395 23.59 15.45 21.06
C HIS A 395 22.27 14.79 20.59
N LYS A 396 21.50 15.52 19.79
CA LYS A 396 20.21 15.08 19.25
C LYS A 396 20.12 15.36 17.75
N PHE A 397 19.07 14.83 17.15
CA PHE A 397 18.81 15.01 15.71
C PHE A 397 17.70 16.02 15.47
N THR A 398 17.82 16.77 14.40
CA THR A 398 16.71 17.49 13.77
C THR A 398 16.15 16.62 12.65
N LEU A 399 14.84 16.35 12.66
CA LEU A 399 14.14 15.66 11.58
C LEU A 399 13.78 16.67 10.50
N ASN A 400 14.39 16.55 9.33
CA ASN A 400 14.09 17.39 8.18
C ASN A 400 13.16 16.64 7.24
N LEU A 401 12.06 17.27 6.83
CA LEU A 401 11.04 16.69 5.96
C LEU A 401 10.86 17.57 4.72
N LYS A 402 11.23 17.07 3.56
CA LYS A 402 10.91 17.72 2.28
C LYS A 402 9.58 17.20 1.78
N ALA A 403 8.52 18.00 1.93
CA ALA A 403 7.15 17.62 1.58
C ALA A 403 6.75 18.14 0.20
N SER A 404 6.08 17.29 -0.57
CA SER A 404 5.47 17.67 -1.86
C SER A 404 3.97 17.44 -1.79
N PRO A 405 3.13 18.45 -1.57
CA PRO A 405 1.68 18.32 -1.57
C PRO A 405 1.15 17.92 -2.95
N LYS A 406 0.04 17.18 -2.96
CA LYS A 406 -0.74 16.97 -4.17
C LYS A 406 -1.48 18.25 -4.53
N ASP A 407 -1.72 18.43 -5.82
CA ASP A 407 -2.59 19.50 -6.31
C ASP A 407 -3.98 19.39 -5.68
N ASN A 408 -4.62 20.55 -5.50
CA ASN A 408 -5.88 20.66 -4.74
C ASN A 408 -7.07 20.03 -5.44
N PHE A 409 -7.08 20.01 -6.78
CA PHE A 409 -8.17 19.43 -7.56
C PHE A 409 -7.81 18.02 -8.02
N HIS A 410 -8.82 17.18 -8.09
CA HIS A 410 -8.68 15.84 -8.66
C HIS A 410 -9.91 15.46 -9.47
N VAL A 411 -9.68 14.61 -10.45
CA VAL A 411 -10.72 13.91 -11.22
C VAL A 411 -10.36 12.44 -11.26
N GLY A 412 -11.33 11.59 -10.99
CA GLY A 412 -11.19 10.13 -11.05
C GLY A 412 -12.17 9.53 -12.04
N VAL A 413 -11.73 8.48 -12.74
CA VAL A 413 -12.56 7.69 -13.65
C VAL A 413 -12.30 6.22 -13.43
N GLY A 414 -13.35 5.41 -13.38
CA GLY A 414 -13.24 3.97 -13.17
C GLY A 414 -14.58 3.26 -13.28
N GLY A 415 -14.76 2.20 -12.50
CA GLY A 415 -16.03 1.49 -12.46
C GLY A 415 -15.90 0.01 -12.15
N PHE A 416 -16.95 -0.72 -12.51
CA PHE A 416 -17.07 -2.16 -12.40
C PHE A 416 -17.76 -2.72 -13.62
N LEU A 417 -17.13 -3.65 -14.30
CA LEU A 417 -17.64 -4.36 -15.44
C LEU A 417 -17.92 -5.80 -15.03
N THR A 418 -19.06 -6.31 -15.40
CA THR A 418 -19.44 -7.70 -15.10
C THR A 418 -20.28 -8.26 -16.24
N SER A 419 -20.29 -9.58 -16.35
CA SER A 419 -21.16 -10.30 -17.28
C SER A 419 -22.63 -10.30 -16.88
N SER A 420 -23.00 -9.67 -15.75
CA SER A 420 -24.38 -9.44 -15.33
C SER A 420 -24.82 -7.98 -15.62
N THR A 421 -26.06 -7.65 -15.31
CA THR A 421 -26.62 -6.29 -15.49
C THR A 421 -26.02 -5.22 -14.56
N ASN A 422 -25.11 -5.60 -13.65
CA ASN A 422 -24.55 -4.73 -12.62
C ASN A 422 -23.27 -3.97 -13.03
N SER A 423 -23.00 -3.88 -14.35
CA SER A 423 -21.90 -3.07 -14.87
C SER A 423 -22.19 -1.59 -14.66
N MET A 424 -21.17 -0.83 -14.20
CA MET A 424 -21.26 0.61 -13.97
C MET A 424 -19.95 1.33 -14.21
N MET A 425 -20.03 2.52 -14.78
CA MET A 425 -18.96 3.49 -14.85
C MET A 425 -19.00 4.38 -13.61
N TYR A 426 -17.84 4.82 -13.17
CA TYR A 426 -17.68 5.75 -12.06
C TYR A 426 -16.88 6.96 -12.48
N VAL A 427 -17.31 8.14 -12.03
CA VAL A 427 -16.58 9.40 -12.18
C VAL A 427 -16.63 10.17 -10.87
N ASP A 428 -15.54 10.83 -10.52
CA ASP A 428 -15.51 11.77 -9.41
C ASP A 428 -14.69 13.00 -9.74
N ALA A 429 -15.04 14.11 -9.10
CA ALA A 429 -14.25 15.33 -9.12
C ALA A 429 -14.31 15.97 -7.73
N GLY A 430 -13.18 16.51 -7.28
CA GLY A 430 -13.13 17.11 -5.95
C GLY A 430 -11.99 18.08 -5.76
N PHE A 431 -12.12 18.81 -4.66
CA PHE A 431 -11.15 19.76 -4.15
C PHE A 431 -10.75 19.36 -2.74
N ARG A 432 -9.44 19.44 -2.42
CA ARG A 432 -8.91 19.12 -1.11
C ARG A 432 -7.79 20.07 -0.72
N THR A 433 -7.69 20.35 0.57
CA THR A 433 -6.62 21.18 1.11
C THR A 433 -5.75 20.42 2.11
N LEU A 434 -4.50 20.83 2.22
CA LEU A 434 -3.58 20.39 3.26
C LEU A 434 -3.43 21.53 4.28
N SER A 435 -4.05 21.43 5.44
CA SER A 435 -4.01 22.46 6.49
C SER A 435 -4.57 21.92 7.81
N PHE A 436 -4.45 22.69 8.89
CA PHE A 436 -5.05 22.40 10.20
C PHE A 436 -6.56 22.19 10.13
N ASN A 437 -7.26 23.04 9.40
CA ASN A 437 -8.68 22.90 9.12
C ASN A 437 -8.86 22.49 7.66
N SER A 438 -8.35 21.29 7.35
CA SER A 438 -8.41 20.76 6.00
C SER A 438 -9.85 20.65 5.49
N PHE A 439 -10.10 21.18 4.30
CA PHE A 439 -11.39 21.15 3.64
C PHE A 439 -11.31 20.24 2.41
N ASP A 440 -12.21 19.27 2.34
CA ASP A 440 -12.36 18.36 1.22
C ASP A 440 -13.82 18.45 0.73
N ALA A 441 -14.05 18.69 -0.55
CA ALA A 441 -15.37 18.68 -1.16
C ALA A 441 -15.34 17.97 -2.51
N GLY A 442 -16.44 17.36 -2.92
CA GLY A 442 -16.48 16.68 -4.19
C GLY A 442 -17.86 16.20 -4.60
N ILE A 443 -17.90 15.79 -5.86
CA ILE A 443 -19.05 15.16 -6.50
C ILE A 443 -18.62 13.78 -7.01
N LYS A 444 -19.51 12.79 -6.94
CA LYS A 444 -19.28 11.44 -7.45
C LYS A 444 -20.51 10.99 -8.23
N GLY A 445 -20.29 10.27 -9.31
CA GLY A 445 -21.34 9.72 -10.16
C GLY A 445 -21.09 8.25 -10.49
N TRP A 446 -22.16 7.47 -10.45
CA TRP A 446 -22.21 6.07 -10.92
C TRP A 446 -23.24 5.97 -12.01
N ILE A 447 -22.88 5.39 -13.14
CA ILE A 447 -23.74 5.27 -14.32
C ILE A 447 -23.67 3.84 -14.84
N GLY A 448 -24.75 3.12 -14.71
CA GLY A 448 -24.84 1.72 -15.15
C GLY A 448 -26.26 1.33 -15.56
N GLN A 449 -26.41 0.13 -16.07
CA GLN A 449 -27.71 -0.38 -16.53
C GLN A 449 -28.69 -0.55 -15.34
N SER A 450 -28.22 -1.18 -14.26
CA SER A 450 -29.02 -1.47 -13.07
C SER A 450 -28.83 -0.48 -11.94
N TYR A 451 -27.78 0.36 -11.98
CA TYR A 451 -27.45 1.25 -10.89
C TYR A 451 -27.01 2.64 -11.38
N TYR A 452 -27.67 3.66 -10.87
CA TYR A 452 -27.33 5.08 -11.06
C TYR A 452 -27.24 5.74 -9.70
N ALA A 453 -26.21 6.56 -9.48
CA ALA A 453 -26.13 7.37 -8.28
C ALA A 453 -25.37 8.66 -8.51
N GLY A 454 -25.70 9.68 -7.73
CA GLY A 454 -24.95 10.91 -7.56
C GLY A 454 -24.74 11.18 -6.08
N GLU A 455 -23.52 11.55 -5.70
CA GLU A 455 -23.17 11.99 -4.36
C GLU A 455 -22.51 13.36 -4.44
N VAL A 456 -22.90 14.28 -3.58
CA VAL A 456 -22.22 15.55 -3.32
C VAL A 456 -21.89 15.62 -1.84
N GLY A 457 -20.67 16.00 -1.50
CA GLY A 457 -20.27 16.05 -0.10
C GLY A 457 -19.14 17.02 0.18
N ALA A 458 -19.06 17.41 1.46
CA ALA A 458 -17.99 18.21 2.00
C ALA A 458 -17.58 17.69 3.38
N LYS A 459 -16.29 17.82 3.70
CA LYS A 459 -15.69 17.42 4.97
C LYS A 459 -14.72 18.52 5.40
N ILE A 460 -14.80 18.91 6.67
CA ILE A 460 -13.85 19.81 7.31
C ILE A 460 -13.21 19.13 8.50
N SER A 461 -11.88 19.07 8.52
CA SER A 461 -11.11 18.60 9.67
C SER A 461 -11.10 19.68 10.74
N LEU A 462 -11.21 19.29 12.00
CA LEU A 462 -11.25 20.18 13.13
C LEU A 462 -9.96 20.07 13.92
N ARG A 463 -9.36 21.20 14.29
CA ARG A 463 -8.17 21.22 15.15
C ARG A 463 -8.59 20.97 16.60
N THR A 464 -8.82 19.72 16.94
CA THR A 464 -9.23 19.24 18.27
C THR A 464 -8.16 18.35 18.86
N HIS A 465 -8.21 18.14 20.18
CA HIS A 465 -7.25 17.29 20.90
C HIS A 465 -7.23 15.85 20.35
N ILE A 466 -8.40 15.30 20.04
CA ILE A 466 -8.53 14.04 19.33
C ILE A 466 -8.88 14.41 17.88
N PRO A 467 -8.11 13.94 16.87
CA PRO A 467 -8.42 14.22 15.47
C PRO A 467 -9.87 13.95 15.16
N SER A 468 -10.56 14.97 14.63
CA SER A 468 -11.98 14.88 14.34
C SER A 468 -12.33 15.62 13.05
N HIS A 469 -13.47 15.28 12.45
CA HIS A 469 -14.00 16.01 11.32
C HIS A 469 -15.54 16.06 11.34
N LEU A 470 -16.06 17.11 10.76
CA LEU A 470 -17.46 17.23 10.42
C LEU A 470 -17.64 17.02 8.91
N SER A 471 -18.57 16.17 8.51
CA SER A 471 -18.85 15.91 7.11
C SER A 471 -20.35 15.92 6.85
N ILE A 472 -20.74 16.48 5.69
CA ILE A 472 -22.09 16.45 5.18
C ILE A 472 -22.05 15.88 3.76
N TYR A 473 -23.03 15.04 3.44
CA TYR A 473 -23.21 14.58 2.08
C TYR A 473 -24.68 14.34 1.76
N GLY A 474 -25.02 14.50 0.48
CA GLY A 474 -26.29 14.14 -0.10
C GLY A 474 -26.10 13.10 -1.19
N VAL A 475 -27.00 12.12 -1.22
CA VAL A 475 -27.01 11.03 -2.21
C VAL A 475 -28.39 11.00 -2.89
N VAL A 476 -28.36 10.81 -4.20
CA VAL A 476 -29.51 10.39 -4.98
C VAL A 476 -29.14 9.11 -5.70
N SER A 477 -29.94 8.07 -5.56
CA SER A 477 -29.62 6.80 -6.21
C SER A 477 -30.86 6.05 -6.68
N LYS A 478 -30.66 5.23 -7.71
CA LYS A 478 -31.66 4.35 -8.30
C LYS A 478 -31.05 3.00 -8.59
N GLN A 479 -31.60 1.96 -7.98
CA GLN A 479 -31.25 0.54 -8.21
C GLN A 479 -32.41 -0.15 -8.90
N LYS A 480 -32.12 -0.85 -10.00
CA LYS A 480 -33.08 -1.71 -10.70
C LYS A 480 -32.70 -3.17 -10.52
N PHE A 481 -33.68 -4.01 -10.29
CA PHE A 481 -33.55 -5.46 -10.30
C PHE A 481 -34.39 -6.02 -11.44
N TYR A 482 -33.79 -6.89 -12.23
CA TYR A 482 -34.42 -7.53 -13.38
C TYR A 482 -34.82 -8.96 -13.04
N GLU A 483 -35.85 -9.47 -13.69
CA GLU A 483 -36.34 -10.84 -13.45
C GLU A 483 -35.33 -11.90 -13.93
N ASN A 484 -34.65 -11.65 -15.05
CA ASN A 484 -33.61 -12.49 -15.59
C ASN A 484 -32.30 -11.70 -15.70
N ASP A 485 -31.29 -12.11 -14.98
CA ASP A 485 -29.97 -11.50 -14.96
C ASP A 485 -29.06 -12.18 -15.98
N MET A 486 -29.53 -12.31 -17.24
CA MET A 486 -28.78 -12.98 -18.31
C MET A 486 -27.85 -12.04 -19.06
N LEU A 487 -26.65 -12.56 -19.35
CA LEU A 487 -25.56 -12.00 -20.11
C LEU A 487 -25.99 -11.37 -21.44
N PHE A 488 -25.58 -10.13 -21.70
CA PHE A 488 -25.44 -9.45 -23.01
C PHE A 488 -26.70 -9.20 -23.87
N TYR A 489 -27.92 -9.58 -23.48
CA TYR A 489 -29.13 -9.48 -24.32
C TYR A 489 -30.31 -8.89 -23.55
N ALA A 490 -30.16 -7.74 -22.90
CA ALA A 490 -31.21 -7.24 -22.01
C ALA A 490 -31.80 -5.88 -22.41
N ASP A 491 -31.97 -5.62 -23.69
CA ASP A 491 -32.53 -4.33 -24.11
C ASP A 491 -34.04 -4.18 -23.79
N ASP A 492 -34.77 -5.29 -23.59
CA ASP A 492 -36.22 -5.29 -23.44
C ASP A 492 -36.75 -6.02 -22.18
N LEU A 493 -35.90 -6.34 -21.19
CA LEU A 493 -36.40 -7.02 -19.98
C LEU A 493 -37.08 -6.03 -19.02
N PRO A 494 -38.30 -6.33 -18.59
CA PRO A 494 -39.00 -5.46 -17.65
C PRO A 494 -38.30 -5.45 -16.29
N THR A 495 -38.24 -4.26 -15.70
CA THR A 495 -37.69 -4.05 -14.36
C THR A 495 -38.73 -4.50 -13.33
N PHE A 496 -38.44 -5.56 -12.59
CA PHE A 496 -39.35 -6.08 -11.56
C PHE A 496 -39.42 -5.18 -10.32
N ILE A 497 -38.27 -4.64 -9.87
CA ILE A 497 -38.17 -3.73 -8.73
C ILE A 497 -37.27 -2.55 -9.12
N THR A 498 -37.74 -1.35 -8.77
CA THR A 498 -36.93 -0.12 -8.83
C THR A 498 -36.92 0.53 -7.44
N ASN A 499 -35.74 0.62 -6.86
CA ASN A 499 -35.51 1.24 -5.55
C ASN A 499 -34.82 2.59 -5.73
N HIS A 500 -35.35 3.64 -5.11
CA HIS A 500 -34.74 4.96 -5.02
C HIS A 500 -34.38 5.26 -3.57
N ASP A 501 -33.11 5.61 -3.34
CA ASP A 501 -32.59 6.01 -2.02
C ASP A 501 -31.99 7.41 -2.14
N ASN A 502 -32.75 8.41 -1.70
CA ASN A 502 -32.38 9.81 -1.72
C ASN A 502 -32.26 10.31 -0.29
N HIS A 503 -31.09 10.75 0.13
CA HIS A 503 -30.87 11.18 1.50
C HIS A 503 -29.75 12.20 1.67
N ALA A 504 -29.76 12.87 2.81
CA ALA A 504 -28.65 13.69 3.29
C ALA A 504 -28.24 13.23 4.69
N ARG A 505 -26.95 13.31 5.00
CA ARG A 505 -26.39 12.91 6.30
C ARG A 505 -25.30 13.87 6.75
N LEU A 506 -25.38 14.29 8.01
CA LEU A 506 -24.36 15.04 8.72
C LEU A 506 -23.68 14.10 9.71
N THR A 507 -22.36 14.04 9.70
CA THR A 507 -21.56 13.15 10.56
C THR A 507 -20.46 13.92 11.26
N TYR A 508 -20.38 13.82 12.57
CA TYR A 508 -19.20 14.13 13.36
C TYR A 508 -18.45 12.85 13.64
N ALA A 509 -17.19 12.76 13.21
CA ALA A 509 -16.36 11.59 13.43
C ALA A 509 -15.05 11.97 14.12
N PHE A 510 -14.51 11.05 14.93
CA PHE A 510 -13.25 11.22 15.64
C PHE A 510 -12.45 9.92 15.71
N ALA A 511 -11.16 10.05 15.91
CA ALA A 511 -10.26 8.91 16.00
C ALA A 511 -10.46 8.14 17.31
N LEU A 512 -10.54 6.82 17.21
CA LEU A 512 -10.54 5.90 18.35
C LEU A 512 -9.20 5.15 18.35
N GLY A 513 -8.17 5.82 18.91
CA GLY A 513 -6.78 5.38 18.77
C GLY A 513 -6.31 5.42 17.31
N ARG A 514 -5.25 4.66 16.99
CA ARG A 514 -4.66 4.67 15.62
C ARG A 514 -5.44 3.81 14.61
N LYS A 515 -6.14 2.77 15.06
CA LYS A 515 -6.64 1.70 14.20
C LYS A 515 -8.16 1.74 13.96
N ALA A 516 -8.88 2.69 14.59
CA ALA A 516 -10.33 2.78 14.49
C ALA A 516 -10.82 4.23 14.46
N LYS A 517 -12.05 4.41 14.02
CA LYS A 517 -12.78 5.69 14.10
C LYS A 517 -14.19 5.46 14.63
N MET A 518 -14.72 6.47 15.29
CA MET A 518 -16.10 6.52 15.74
C MET A 518 -16.84 7.68 15.06
N GLY A 519 -18.08 7.46 14.68
CA GLY A 519 -18.93 8.48 14.06
C GLY A 519 -20.29 8.57 14.73
N VAL A 520 -20.76 9.79 14.91
CA VAL A 520 -22.14 10.09 15.30
C VAL A 520 -22.78 10.89 14.17
N SER A 521 -23.94 10.48 13.69
CA SER A 521 -24.55 11.12 12.56
C SER A 521 -26.06 11.24 12.70
N VAL A 522 -26.60 12.27 12.03
CA VAL A 522 -28.01 12.46 11.82
C VAL A 522 -28.29 12.56 10.32
N GLY A 523 -29.42 12.07 9.89
CA GLY A 523 -29.77 12.09 8.48
C GLY A 523 -31.28 12.11 8.25
N TYR A 524 -31.63 12.56 7.06
CA TYR A 524 -32.99 12.50 6.55
C TYR A 524 -32.99 11.86 5.16
N GLY A 525 -33.91 10.90 4.95
CA GLY A 525 -34.02 10.15 3.71
C GLY A 525 -35.43 10.02 3.20
N MET A 526 -35.57 10.02 1.89
CA MET A 526 -36.79 9.68 1.18
C MET A 526 -36.50 8.50 0.26
N LEU A 527 -37.00 7.31 0.68
CA LEU A 527 -36.89 6.08 -0.08
C LEU A 527 -38.18 5.86 -0.84
N ARG A 528 -38.08 5.40 -2.08
CA ARG A 528 -39.25 5.04 -2.90
C ARG A 528 -38.98 3.74 -3.63
N ASP A 529 -39.91 2.79 -3.46
CA ASP A 529 -39.87 1.49 -4.13
C ASP A 529 -41.03 1.42 -5.12
N TYR A 530 -40.73 1.03 -6.34
CA TYR A 530 -41.69 0.69 -7.37
C TYR A 530 -41.51 -0.79 -7.69
N PHE A 531 -42.61 -1.56 -7.65
CA PHE A 531 -42.51 -2.99 -7.81
C PHE A 531 -43.85 -3.59 -8.31
N TYR A 532 -43.78 -4.82 -8.78
CA TYR A 532 -44.94 -5.59 -9.20
C TYR A 532 -45.11 -6.77 -8.25
N GLN A 533 -46.36 -7.12 -7.90
CA GLN A 533 -46.67 -8.24 -6.99
C GLN A 533 -46.54 -9.59 -7.67
N SER A 534 -46.66 -9.66 -8.99
CA SER A 534 -46.63 -10.87 -9.80
C SER A 534 -45.83 -10.68 -11.07
N ASN A 535 -45.16 -11.75 -11.52
CA ASN A 535 -44.43 -11.78 -12.78
C ASN A 535 -45.34 -12.07 -14.00
N ASN A 536 -46.61 -12.39 -13.77
CA ASN A 536 -47.55 -12.75 -14.84
C ASN A 536 -48.41 -11.56 -15.22
N ILE A 537 -47.78 -10.43 -15.56
CA ILE A 537 -48.43 -9.16 -15.88
C ILE A 537 -47.88 -8.60 -17.21
N ASN A 538 -48.72 -7.76 -17.87
CA ASN A 538 -48.27 -7.01 -19.03
C ASN A 538 -47.60 -5.69 -18.53
N TYR A 539 -46.29 -5.66 -18.50
CA TYR A 539 -45.48 -4.53 -18.03
C TYR A 539 -45.70 -3.22 -18.85
N ASN A 540 -46.18 -3.33 -20.09
CA ASN A 540 -46.47 -2.15 -20.91
C ASN A 540 -47.74 -1.46 -20.56
N THR A 541 -48.69 -2.15 -19.91
CA THR A 541 -50.00 -1.63 -19.56
C THR A 541 -50.26 -1.51 -18.06
N THR A 542 -49.47 -2.22 -17.23
CA THR A 542 -49.67 -2.23 -15.78
C THR A 542 -48.69 -1.27 -15.11
N GLN A 543 -49.22 -0.34 -14.32
CA GLN A 543 -48.41 0.55 -13.46
C GLN A 543 -47.89 -0.27 -12.25
N PRO A 544 -46.65 0.00 -11.75
CA PRO A 544 -46.16 -0.64 -10.54
C PRO A 544 -46.83 -0.11 -9.29
N ASP A 545 -46.89 -0.91 -8.24
CA ASP A 545 -47.19 -0.46 -6.89
C ASP A 545 -46.06 0.43 -6.38
N LYS A 546 -46.38 1.34 -5.45
CA LYS A 546 -45.44 2.34 -4.95
C LYS A 546 -45.44 2.38 -3.42
N ALA A 547 -44.25 2.21 -2.84
CA ALA A 547 -44.03 2.40 -1.42
C ALA A 547 -43.08 3.59 -1.20
N THR A 548 -43.48 4.53 -0.34
CA THR A 548 -42.68 5.74 -0.02
C THR A 548 -42.39 5.80 1.47
N TYR A 549 -41.14 5.99 1.82
CA TYR A 549 -40.64 6.15 3.18
C TYR A 549 -39.99 7.52 3.34
N ARG A 550 -40.41 8.29 4.32
CA ARG A 550 -39.81 9.56 4.73
C ARG A 550 -39.28 9.40 6.14
N LEU A 551 -37.95 9.33 6.29
CA LEU A 551 -37.32 8.83 7.50
C LEU A 551 -36.27 9.81 8.02
N GLY A 552 -36.30 10.06 9.32
CA GLY A 552 -35.20 10.65 10.09
C GLY A 552 -34.40 9.55 10.76
N GLN A 553 -33.08 9.67 10.81
CA GLN A 553 -32.19 8.70 11.43
C GLN A 553 -31.18 9.40 12.34
N ALA A 554 -30.96 8.84 13.54
CA ALA A 554 -29.80 9.12 14.39
C ALA A 554 -28.95 7.84 14.50
N ARG A 555 -27.62 7.96 14.33
CA ARG A 555 -26.73 6.81 14.15
C ARG A 555 -25.41 6.99 14.89
N ILE A 556 -24.89 5.90 15.44
CA ILE A 556 -23.53 5.77 15.96
C ILE A 556 -22.82 4.63 15.25
N SER A 557 -21.55 4.80 14.90
CA SER A 557 -20.75 3.78 14.21
C SER A 557 -19.34 3.69 14.77
N ILE A 558 -18.80 2.48 14.80
CA ILE A 558 -17.39 2.20 15.07
C ILE A 558 -16.85 1.38 13.90
N GLU A 559 -15.72 1.83 13.32
CA GLU A 559 -15.13 1.18 12.16
C GLU A 559 -13.63 1.00 12.35
N ARG A 560 -13.17 -0.19 11.96
CA ARG A 560 -11.75 -0.54 11.80
C ARG A 560 -11.62 -1.40 10.55
N ASN A 561 -10.63 -1.10 9.69
CA ASN A 561 -10.40 -1.88 8.49
C ASN A 561 -8.92 -1.89 8.10
N SER A 562 -8.29 -3.04 8.24
CA SER A 562 -6.91 -3.33 7.81
C SER A 562 -6.84 -4.34 6.66
N LEU A 563 -7.95 -4.62 5.98
CA LEU A 563 -7.98 -5.52 4.84
C LEU A 563 -7.07 -4.98 3.71
N ASN A 564 -6.26 -5.87 3.15
CA ASN A 564 -5.32 -5.52 2.08
C ASN A 564 -6.02 -5.21 0.74
N HIS A 565 -7.21 -5.76 0.50
CA HIS A 565 -8.00 -5.51 -0.70
C HIS A 565 -9.49 -5.29 -0.38
N PRO A 566 -10.21 -4.38 -1.08
CA PRO A 566 -11.60 -4.05 -0.74
C PRO A 566 -12.62 -5.13 -1.10
N MET A 567 -12.41 -5.88 -2.20
CA MET A 567 -13.36 -6.89 -2.69
C MET A 567 -12.92 -8.33 -2.36
N TYR A 568 -11.65 -8.64 -2.60
CA TYR A 568 -11.11 -9.98 -2.46
C TYR A 568 -9.88 -9.97 -1.54
N PRO A 569 -10.06 -9.68 -0.25
CA PRO A 569 -8.95 -9.65 0.70
C PRO A 569 -8.38 -11.05 0.93
N SER A 570 -7.08 -11.08 1.23
CA SER A 570 -6.35 -12.29 1.62
C SER A 570 -5.54 -12.09 2.90
N ASN A 571 -5.64 -10.91 3.52
CA ASN A 571 -4.96 -10.57 4.76
C ASN A 571 -5.67 -9.40 5.45
N GLY A 572 -5.54 -9.32 6.77
CA GLY A 572 -6.08 -8.24 7.58
C GLY A 572 -7.43 -8.56 8.22
N SER A 573 -8.04 -7.55 8.80
CA SER A 573 -9.32 -7.65 9.50
C SER A 573 -10.19 -6.41 9.29
N ARG A 574 -11.49 -6.61 9.36
CA ARG A 574 -12.50 -5.55 9.41
C ARG A 574 -13.44 -5.76 10.58
N LEU A 575 -13.76 -4.68 11.26
CA LEU A 575 -14.84 -4.58 12.23
C LEU A 575 -15.68 -3.36 11.89
N SER A 576 -16.97 -3.54 11.74
CA SER A 576 -17.95 -2.47 11.63
C SER A 576 -19.09 -2.75 12.59
N ALA A 577 -19.29 -1.87 13.55
CA ALA A 577 -20.41 -1.90 14.46
C ALA A 577 -21.24 -0.63 14.28
N LEU A 578 -22.54 -0.80 14.10
CA LEU A 578 -23.47 0.26 13.79
C LEU A 578 -24.71 0.11 14.65
N GLY A 579 -25.15 1.20 15.28
CA GLY A 579 -26.44 1.31 15.95
C GLY A 579 -27.17 2.55 15.48
N PHE A 580 -28.47 2.44 15.21
CA PHE A 580 -29.27 3.59 14.81
C PHE A 580 -30.73 3.47 15.20
N GLY A 581 -31.35 4.63 15.42
CA GLY A 581 -32.79 4.79 15.56
C GLY A 581 -33.37 5.52 14.35
N VAL A 582 -34.55 5.09 13.93
CA VAL A 582 -35.29 5.67 12.81
C VAL A 582 -36.67 6.06 13.26
N LEU A 583 -37.13 7.23 12.82
CA LEU A 583 -38.50 7.71 12.96
C LEU A 583 -38.97 8.26 11.61
N GLY A 584 -40.26 8.06 11.28
CA GLY A 584 -40.80 8.61 10.04
C GLY A 584 -42.14 8.06 9.64
N LYS A 585 -42.44 8.18 8.34
CA LYS A 585 -43.70 7.78 7.76
C LYS A 585 -43.54 6.88 6.57
N TYR A 586 -44.42 5.92 6.46
CA TYR A 586 -44.62 5.02 5.35
C TYR A 586 -45.94 5.33 4.65
N ASN A 587 -45.92 5.30 3.34
CA ASN A 587 -47.13 5.43 2.50
C ASN A 587 -47.04 4.40 1.36
N PHE A 588 -48.05 3.58 1.25
CA PHE A 588 -48.20 2.60 0.18
C PHE A 588 -49.40 2.95 -0.70
N GLU A 589 -49.17 2.97 -2.01
CA GLU A 589 -50.15 3.25 -3.06
C GLU A 589 -50.15 2.04 -4.02
N PRO A 590 -51.18 1.17 -3.98
CA PRO A 590 -51.31 0.09 -4.94
C PRO A 590 -51.61 0.65 -6.34
N ASN A 591 -51.28 -0.13 -7.38
CA ASN A 591 -51.66 0.21 -8.72
C ASN A 591 -53.18 -0.02 -8.95
N ALA A 592 -53.74 0.59 -10.01
CA ALA A 592 -55.19 0.56 -10.31
C ALA A 592 -55.76 -0.86 -10.45
N ASN A 593 -54.95 -1.87 -10.82
CA ASN A 593 -55.39 -3.25 -10.94
C ASN A 593 -55.47 -3.97 -9.58
N ASN A 594 -54.74 -3.46 -8.57
CA ASN A 594 -54.66 -4.03 -7.24
C ASN A 594 -55.48 -3.26 -6.18
N GLU A 595 -56.07 -2.07 -6.51
CA GLU A 595 -56.83 -1.21 -5.60
C GLU A 595 -57.97 -1.92 -4.88
N ASN A 596 -58.61 -2.90 -5.54
CA ASN A 596 -59.69 -3.68 -4.95
C ASN A 596 -59.24 -4.81 -4.03
N GLN A 597 -57.93 -5.16 -4.06
CA GLN A 597 -57.41 -6.30 -3.29
C GLN A 597 -56.47 -5.85 -2.16
N ILE A 598 -55.73 -4.74 -2.39
CA ILE A 598 -54.77 -4.21 -1.43
C ILE A 598 -55.08 -2.74 -1.16
N PRO A 599 -55.44 -2.37 0.07
CA PRO A 599 -55.78 -1.01 0.41
C PRO A 599 -54.54 -0.10 0.44
N ASN A 600 -54.79 1.22 0.21
CA ASN A 600 -53.79 2.25 0.56
C ASN A 600 -53.45 2.18 2.05
N GLU A 601 -52.21 2.33 2.39
CA GLU A 601 -51.70 2.27 3.75
C GLU A 601 -50.84 3.48 4.08
N THR A 602 -51.06 4.08 5.25
CA THR A 602 -50.18 5.13 5.78
C THR A 602 -49.93 4.87 7.26
N ASN A 603 -48.65 4.68 7.62
CA ASN A 603 -48.23 4.34 8.97
C ASN A 603 -47.08 5.25 9.44
N ASP A 604 -47.10 5.59 10.72
CA ASP A 604 -45.93 6.09 11.40
C ASP A 604 -44.95 4.93 11.70
N LEU A 605 -43.68 5.18 11.44
CA LEU A 605 -42.62 4.18 11.64
C LEU A 605 -41.66 4.63 12.74
N GLY A 606 -41.25 3.68 13.55
CA GLY A 606 -40.20 3.86 14.54
C GLY A 606 -39.54 2.53 14.88
N TRP A 607 -38.20 2.48 14.80
CA TRP A 607 -37.45 1.29 15.21
C TRP A 607 -36.01 1.61 15.58
N ILE A 608 -35.37 0.70 16.28
CA ILE A 608 -33.93 0.70 16.58
C ILE A 608 -33.32 -0.52 15.88
N GLN A 609 -32.11 -0.36 15.36
CA GLN A 609 -31.36 -1.44 14.71
C GLN A 609 -29.91 -1.41 15.13
N GLY A 610 -29.37 -2.59 15.39
CA GLY A 610 -27.94 -2.84 15.59
C GLY A 610 -27.40 -3.74 14.50
N GLU A 611 -26.22 -3.43 13.99
CA GLU A 611 -25.51 -4.22 12.98
C GLU A 611 -24.08 -4.48 13.43
N LEU A 612 -23.58 -5.71 13.22
CA LEU A 612 -22.20 -6.11 13.44
C LEU A 612 -21.68 -6.83 12.20
N ASP A 613 -20.53 -6.38 11.69
CA ASP A 613 -19.83 -7.01 10.57
C ASP A 613 -18.38 -7.24 10.94
N LEU A 614 -17.98 -8.51 10.97
CA LEU A 614 -16.64 -8.97 11.32
C LEU A 614 -16.07 -9.79 10.17
N GLU A 615 -14.81 -9.50 9.83
CA GLU A 615 -14.08 -10.23 8.80
C GLU A 615 -12.61 -10.31 9.19
N HIS A 616 -12.03 -11.53 9.14
CA HIS A 616 -10.61 -11.73 9.43
C HIS A 616 -10.02 -12.84 8.58
N TYR A 617 -8.76 -12.66 8.15
CA TYR A 617 -8.01 -13.60 7.34
C TYR A 617 -6.79 -14.11 8.10
N PHE A 618 -6.73 -15.44 8.28
CA PHE A 618 -5.67 -16.16 8.97
C PHE A 618 -4.72 -16.81 7.96
N PRO A 619 -3.50 -16.27 7.73
CA PRO A 619 -2.51 -16.92 6.88
C PRO A 619 -2.01 -18.23 7.53
N ILE A 620 -2.05 -19.33 6.77
CA ILE A 620 -1.53 -20.64 7.17
C ILE A 620 -0.38 -20.98 6.24
N GLY A 621 0.84 -20.60 6.64
CA GLY A 621 2.01 -20.70 5.77
C GLY A 621 2.05 -19.65 4.65
N LYS A 622 2.77 -19.94 3.56
CA LYS A 622 2.99 -18.97 2.46
C LYS A 622 1.81 -18.86 1.48
N HIS A 623 1.12 -19.96 1.23
CA HIS A 623 0.17 -20.07 0.13
C HIS A 623 -1.29 -20.21 0.57
N PHE A 624 -1.55 -20.74 1.73
CA PHE A 624 -2.90 -21.01 2.21
C PHE A 624 -3.37 -19.98 3.22
N VAL A 625 -4.65 -19.53 3.09
CA VAL A 625 -5.29 -18.58 4.01
C VAL A 625 -6.71 -19.04 4.27
N ILE A 626 -7.20 -18.90 5.50
CA ILE A 626 -8.59 -19.08 5.84
C ILE A 626 -9.17 -17.73 6.27
N GLY A 627 -10.17 -17.25 5.55
CA GLY A 627 -11.00 -16.12 5.95
C GLY A 627 -12.19 -16.60 6.77
N ALA A 628 -12.62 -15.77 7.72
CA ALA A 628 -13.88 -15.94 8.47
C ALA A 628 -14.67 -14.63 8.38
N LYS A 629 -15.97 -14.74 8.10
CA LYS A 629 -16.91 -13.60 8.08
C LYS A 629 -18.11 -13.90 8.97
N LEU A 630 -18.52 -12.88 9.72
CA LEU A 630 -19.73 -12.89 10.55
C LEU A 630 -20.47 -11.57 10.33
N ASN A 631 -21.76 -11.66 10.06
CA ASN A 631 -22.63 -10.50 9.93
C ASN A 631 -23.90 -10.77 10.75
N GLY A 632 -24.30 -9.83 11.57
CA GLY A 632 -25.50 -9.91 12.39
C GLY A 632 -26.26 -8.60 12.36
N ILE A 633 -27.59 -8.69 12.26
CA ILE A 633 -28.51 -7.58 12.36
C ILE A 633 -29.60 -7.93 13.34
N ALA A 634 -29.85 -7.03 14.28
CA ALA A 634 -30.98 -7.09 15.20
C ALA A 634 -31.79 -5.80 15.09
N SER A 635 -33.09 -5.90 14.82
CA SER A 635 -33.97 -4.78 14.56
C SER A 635 -35.33 -4.96 15.26
N THR A 636 -35.85 -3.87 15.81
CA THR A 636 -37.21 -3.82 16.36
C THR A 636 -38.24 -3.39 15.30
N LYS A 637 -37.85 -3.34 14.03
CA LYS A 637 -38.68 -2.89 12.90
C LYS A 637 -39.89 -3.80 12.79
N GLN A 638 -41.09 -3.20 12.89
CA GLN A 638 -42.36 -3.89 12.65
C GLN A 638 -42.62 -4.00 11.13
N LEU A 639 -43.43 -4.99 10.75
CA LEU A 639 -43.87 -5.15 9.38
C LEU A 639 -44.98 -4.14 9.07
N THR A 640 -45.00 -3.64 7.88
CA THR A 640 -46.12 -2.92 7.25
C THR A 640 -46.99 -3.94 6.51
N GLY A 641 -48.18 -3.58 6.03
CA GLY A 641 -49.09 -4.51 5.40
C GLY A 641 -48.55 -5.28 4.21
N ASN A 642 -47.93 -4.60 3.25
CA ASN A 642 -47.48 -5.21 1.99
C ASN A 642 -46.21 -6.06 2.12
N TYR A 643 -46.28 -7.35 1.71
CA TYR A 643 -45.16 -8.28 1.76
C TYR A 643 -43.93 -7.82 0.94
N THR A 644 -44.15 -7.45 -0.33
CA THR A 644 -43.06 -7.10 -1.25
C THR A 644 -42.36 -5.82 -0.81
N ALA A 645 -43.10 -4.82 -0.31
CA ALA A 645 -42.51 -3.59 0.25
C ALA A 645 -41.62 -3.88 1.45
N ASN A 646 -42.04 -4.75 2.38
CA ASN A 646 -41.21 -5.18 3.51
C ASN A 646 -39.96 -5.92 3.05
N MET A 647 -40.09 -6.81 2.08
CA MET A 647 -38.98 -7.62 1.57
C MET A 647 -37.93 -6.76 0.86
N ILE A 648 -38.34 -5.72 0.11
CA ILE A 648 -37.41 -4.78 -0.55
C ILE A 648 -36.59 -4.02 0.49
N GLN A 649 -37.22 -3.55 1.56
CA GLN A 649 -36.56 -2.77 2.62
C GLN A 649 -35.90 -3.62 3.71
N ALA A 650 -36.07 -4.94 3.71
CA ALA A 650 -35.36 -5.82 4.61
C ALA A 650 -33.86 -5.86 4.25
N PRO A 651 -32.96 -5.76 5.24
CA PRO A 651 -31.54 -5.93 5.02
C PRO A 651 -31.19 -7.23 4.29
N ALA A 652 -30.31 -7.14 3.28
CA ALA A 652 -29.85 -8.27 2.51
C ALA A 652 -28.45 -8.71 2.94
N PHE A 653 -28.23 -10.01 3.06
CA PHE A 653 -26.91 -10.62 3.19
C PHE A 653 -26.36 -10.93 1.78
N ALA A 654 -25.39 -10.16 1.32
CA ALA A 654 -24.73 -10.31 0.02
C ALA A 654 -23.19 -10.27 0.22
N PRO A 655 -22.58 -11.41 0.63
CA PRO A 655 -21.19 -11.44 1.10
C PRO A 655 -20.15 -11.40 -0.03
N THR A 656 -20.54 -11.68 -1.28
CA THR A 656 -19.66 -11.66 -2.45
C THR A 656 -20.10 -10.61 -3.47
N PRO A 657 -19.18 -10.07 -4.29
CA PRO A 657 -19.53 -9.10 -5.32
C PRO A 657 -20.61 -9.60 -6.29
N SER A 658 -20.57 -10.87 -6.63
CA SER A 658 -21.54 -11.50 -7.54
C SER A 658 -22.97 -11.48 -7.01
N THR A 659 -23.13 -11.58 -5.67
CA THR A 659 -24.46 -11.68 -5.02
C THR A 659 -25.16 -10.33 -4.85
N THR A 660 -24.46 -9.23 -5.05
CA THR A 660 -25.04 -7.88 -4.93
C THR A 660 -25.98 -7.52 -6.09
N SER A 661 -25.87 -8.19 -7.22
CA SER A 661 -26.71 -7.97 -8.41
C SER A 661 -28.10 -8.56 -8.29
N TYR A 662 -28.30 -9.52 -7.40
CA TYR A 662 -29.56 -10.26 -7.30
C TYR A 662 -30.48 -9.72 -6.22
N PHE A 663 -31.79 -9.63 -6.53
CA PHE A 663 -32.81 -9.52 -5.50
C PHE A 663 -33.22 -10.93 -5.06
N ASN A 664 -32.65 -11.38 -3.93
CA ASN A 664 -32.91 -12.72 -3.41
C ASN A 664 -33.63 -12.65 -2.07
N PRO A 665 -34.93 -12.94 -2.01
CA PRO A 665 -35.72 -12.96 -0.78
C PRO A 665 -35.19 -13.95 0.28
N ALA A 666 -34.55 -15.05 -0.14
CA ALA A 666 -34.02 -16.07 0.77
C ALA A 666 -32.85 -15.58 1.65
N PHE A 667 -32.23 -14.44 1.31
CA PHE A 667 -31.15 -13.82 2.07
C PHE A 667 -31.52 -12.43 2.61
N ARG A 668 -32.82 -12.23 2.91
CA ARG A 668 -33.35 -10.96 3.46
C ARG A 668 -34.18 -11.19 4.69
N ALA A 669 -33.93 -10.42 5.74
CA ALA A 669 -34.77 -10.38 6.95
C ALA A 669 -34.48 -9.09 7.74
N ASN A 670 -35.43 -8.66 8.58
CA ASN A 670 -35.23 -7.52 9.48
C ASN A 670 -34.17 -7.81 10.56
N SER A 671 -34.11 -9.07 11.01
CA SER A 671 -33.10 -9.54 11.98
C SER A 671 -32.56 -10.89 11.56
N TYR A 672 -31.25 -11.08 11.58
CA TYR A 672 -30.60 -12.32 11.18
C TYR A 672 -29.19 -12.44 11.75
N ILE A 673 -28.66 -13.63 11.72
CA ILE A 673 -27.24 -13.92 11.82
C ILE A 673 -26.81 -14.67 10.56
N ALA A 674 -25.65 -14.27 10.02
CA ALA A 674 -25.07 -14.90 8.86
C ALA A 674 -23.56 -14.94 9.00
N GLY A 675 -22.92 -15.95 8.43
CA GLY A 675 -21.48 -16.06 8.48
C GLY A 675 -20.97 -17.17 7.59
N GLY A 676 -19.65 -17.25 7.49
CA GLY A 676 -19.02 -18.25 6.65
C GLY A 676 -17.52 -18.23 6.69
N ILE A 677 -16.94 -19.15 5.92
CA ILE A 677 -15.51 -19.34 5.78
C ILE A 677 -15.08 -19.11 4.34
N VAL A 678 -13.86 -18.64 4.19
CA VAL A 678 -13.24 -18.31 2.91
C VAL A 678 -11.86 -18.99 2.82
N PRO A 679 -11.79 -20.28 2.53
CA PRO A 679 -10.56 -20.94 2.18
C PRO A 679 -10.02 -20.40 0.85
N LEU A 680 -8.75 -19.98 0.81
CA LEU A 680 -8.11 -19.53 -0.41
C LEU A 680 -6.65 -19.99 -0.51
N VAL A 681 -6.20 -20.17 -1.73
CA VAL A 681 -4.83 -20.50 -2.08
C VAL A 681 -4.24 -19.37 -2.90
N LYS A 682 -3.12 -18.82 -2.46
CA LYS A 682 -2.33 -17.85 -3.23
C LYS A 682 -1.47 -18.61 -4.25
N LEU A 683 -1.73 -18.41 -5.52
CA LEU A 683 -0.98 -18.98 -6.64
C LEU A 683 0.18 -18.07 -7.07
N GLY A 684 0.27 -16.88 -6.48
CA GLY A 684 1.25 -15.83 -6.70
C GLY A 684 0.89 -14.62 -5.85
N ASP A 685 1.62 -13.50 -6.01
CA ASP A 685 1.40 -12.30 -5.22
C ASP A 685 0.00 -11.70 -5.47
N ASN A 686 -0.46 -11.74 -6.71
CA ASN A 686 -1.72 -11.12 -7.15
C ASN A 686 -2.80 -12.15 -7.53
N LEU A 687 -2.44 -13.42 -7.75
CA LEU A 687 -3.36 -14.46 -8.20
C LEU A 687 -3.78 -15.36 -7.05
N GLN A 688 -5.08 -15.55 -6.88
CA GLN A 688 -5.63 -16.43 -5.85
C GLN A 688 -6.80 -17.26 -6.40
N PHE A 689 -6.88 -18.50 -5.96
CA PHE A 689 -8.08 -19.33 -6.06
C PHE A 689 -8.76 -19.31 -4.69
N ARG A 690 -10.06 -18.98 -4.65
CA ARG A 690 -10.83 -18.90 -3.41
C ARG A 690 -12.15 -19.63 -3.53
N THR A 691 -12.55 -20.23 -2.42
CA THR A 691 -13.88 -20.78 -2.22
C THR A 691 -14.51 -20.10 -1.03
N GLU A 692 -15.80 -19.86 -1.09
CA GLU A 692 -16.54 -19.16 -0.03
C GLU A 692 -17.79 -19.94 0.28
N PHE A 693 -18.06 -20.16 1.56
CA PHE A 693 -19.24 -20.90 2.03
C PHE A 693 -19.91 -20.12 3.14
N TYR A 694 -21.19 -19.80 2.94
CA TYR A 694 -21.96 -19.00 3.87
C TYR A 694 -23.28 -19.64 4.24
N ALA A 695 -23.71 -19.39 5.47
CA ALA A 695 -25.04 -19.70 5.96
C ALA A 695 -25.72 -18.39 6.42
N PHE A 696 -27.01 -18.27 6.15
CA PHE A 696 -27.87 -17.16 6.54
C PHE A 696 -29.06 -17.71 7.31
N ALA A 697 -29.25 -17.28 8.56
CA ALA A 697 -30.33 -17.68 9.44
C ALA A 697 -31.12 -16.44 9.89
N PRO A 698 -32.30 -16.17 9.31
CA PRO A 698 -33.20 -15.14 9.82
C PRO A 698 -33.72 -15.52 11.21
N PHE A 699 -33.86 -14.54 12.11
CA PHE A 699 -34.53 -14.81 13.39
C PHE A 699 -35.97 -15.18 13.16
N GLN A 700 -36.63 -14.39 12.31
CA GLN A 700 -37.96 -14.71 11.80
C GLN A 700 -37.98 -14.35 10.32
N LYS A 701 -38.43 -15.28 9.49
CA LYS A 701 -38.59 -15.05 8.05
C LYS A 701 -39.79 -14.15 7.81
N ILE A 702 -39.71 -13.26 6.86
CA ILE A 702 -40.87 -12.52 6.37
C ILE A 702 -41.61 -13.44 5.37
N ILE A 703 -42.86 -13.73 5.63
CA ILE A 703 -43.71 -14.61 4.81
C ILE A 703 -44.92 -13.83 4.30
N GLU A 704 -45.46 -14.26 3.18
CA GLU A 704 -46.64 -13.71 2.55
C GLU A 704 -47.86 -14.53 2.97
N ASP A 705 -48.94 -13.85 3.36
CA ASP A 705 -50.25 -14.50 3.58
C ASP A 705 -51.11 -14.56 2.29
N ALA A 706 -52.32 -15.11 2.39
CA ALA A 706 -53.24 -15.23 1.27
C ALA A 706 -53.71 -13.87 0.69
N ASN A 707 -53.53 -12.77 1.43
CA ASN A 707 -53.91 -11.40 1.06
C ASN A 707 -52.72 -10.55 0.66
N MET A 708 -51.56 -11.16 0.34
CA MET A 708 -50.26 -10.49 0.00
C MET A 708 -49.72 -9.59 1.15
N GLN A 709 -50.17 -9.86 2.39
CA GLN A 709 -49.69 -9.14 3.57
C GLN A 709 -48.48 -9.81 4.19
N ALA A 710 -47.60 -9.00 4.77
CA ALA A 710 -46.41 -9.48 5.43
C ALA A 710 -46.70 -10.01 6.83
N GLN A 711 -46.18 -11.18 7.15
CA GLN A 711 -46.19 -11.75 8.47
C GLN A 711 -44.83 -12.29 8.87
N TYR A 712 -44.54 -12.35 10.17
CA TYR A 712 -43.36 -13.04 10.67
C TYR A 712 -43.66 -14.56 10.81
N GLY A 713 -42.79 -15.36 10.22
CA GLY A 713 -42.74 -16.80 10.37
C GLY A 713 -42.27 -17.21 11.76
N ARG A 714 -42.01 -18.52 11.94
CA ARG A 714 -41.49 -19.05 13.20
C ARG A 714 -40.03 -18.62 13.41
N TRP A 715 -39.59 -18.64 14.67
CA TRP A 715 -38.22 -18.36 15.03
C TRP A 715 -37.28 -19.45 14.51
N PHE A 716 -36.21 -19.04 13.80
CA PHE A 716 -35.12 -19.91 13.27
C PHE A 716 -35.63 -21.12 12.47
N ASP A 717 -36.68 -20.96 11.69
CA ASP A 717 -37.33 -22.07 10.95
C ASP A 717 -36.63 -22.41 9.64
N SER A 718 -35.68 -21.59 9.18
CA SER A 718 -35.02 -21.79 7.91
C SER A 718 -33.57 -21.30 7.92
N VAL A 719 -32.73 -21.94 7.11
CA VAL A 719 -31.36 -21.53 6.83
C VAL A 719 -31.15 -21.55 5.33
N SER A 720 -30.60 -20.46 4.79
CA SER A 720 -30.20 -20.37 3.38
C SER A 720 -28.68 -20.50 3.25
N TYR A 721 -28.22 -21.16 2.20
CA TYR A 721 -26.82 -21.42 1.95
C TYR A 721 -26.35 -20.77 0.65
N LEU A 722 -25.10 -20.30 0.67
CA LEU A 722 -24.41 -19.76 -0.49
C LEU A 722 -23.00 -20.37 -0.56
N GLY A 723 -22.62 -20.81 -1.75
CA GLY A 723 -21.27 -21.24 -2.06
C GLY A 723 -20.76 -20.51 -3.31
N GLU A 724 -19.51 -20.05 -3.30
CA GLU A 724 -18.86 -19.45 -4.47
C GLU A 724 -17.44 -20.00 -4.61
N ALA A 725 -17.06 -20.30 -5.86
CA ALA A 725 -15.68 -20.57 -6.22
C ALA A 725 -15.22 -19.54 -7.26
N SER A 726 -14.05 -18.96 -7.06
CA SER A 726 -13.53 -17.92 -7.95
C SER A 726 -12.02 -17.96 -8.11
N ILE A 727 -11.56 -17.60 -9.31
CA ILE A 727 -10.18 -17.27 -9.62
C ILE A 727 -10.10 -15.76 -9.71
N VAL A 728 -9.23 -15.16 -8.89
CA VAL A 728 -9.12 -13.70 -8.74
C VAL A 728 -7.69 -13.26 -9.00
N TYR A 729 -7.54 -12.27 -9.86
CA TYR A 729 -6.29 -11.54 -10.07
C TYR A 729 -6.47 -10.10 -9.56
N ASN A 730 -5.76 -9.77 -8.48
CA ASN A 730 -5.82 -8.45 -7.84
C ASN A 730 -4.77 -7.51 -8.44
N LEU A 731 -5.23 -6.39 -8.99
CA LEU A 731 -4.41 -5.24 -9.34
C LEU A 731 -4.46 -4.21 -8.19
N PRO A 732 -3.52 -3.27 -8.08
CA PRO A 732 -3.57 -2.21 -7.05
C PRO A 732 -4.84 -1.36 -7.07
N PHE A 733 -5.48 -1.23 -8.24
CA PHE A 733 -6.64 -0.37 -8.51
C PHE A 733 -7.91 -1.13 -8.92
N ALA A 734 -7.85 -2.43 -9.20
CA ALA A 734 -8.98 -3.23 -9.68
C ALA A 734 -8.79 -4.72 -9.35
N SER A 735 -9.84 -5.51 -9.49
CA SER A 735 -9.75 -6.97 -9.52
C SER A 735 -10.36 -7.51 -10.80
N PHE A 736 -9.75 -8.53 -11.36
CA PHE A 736 -10.37 -9.41 -12.35
C PHE A 736 -10.78 -10.71 -11.67
N SER A 737 -12.02 -11.16 -11.88
CA SER A 737 -12.49 -12.42 -11.32
C SER A 737 -13.31 -13.22 -12.32
N ILE A 738 -13.16 -14.54 -12.25
CA ILE A 738 -14.05 -15.53 -12.87
C ILE A 738 -14.65 -16.31 -11.72
N TYR A 739 -15.98 -16.39 -11.65
CA TYR A 739 -16.67 -17.02 -10.53
C TYR A 739 -17.80 -17.95 -10.99
N GLY A 740 -18.08 -18.92 -10.13
CA GLY A 740 -19.31 -19.72 -10.16
C GLY A 740 -19.87 -19.80 -8.75
N ASN A 741 -21.17 -19.50 -8.61
CA ASN A 741 -21.82 -19.57 -7.31
C ASN A 741 -23.09 -20.42 -7.31
N TYR A 742 -23.41 -20.92 -6.14
CA TYR A 742 -24.67 -21.62 -5.81
C TYR A 742 -25.42 -20.85 -4.74
N LEU A 743 -26.68 -20.56 -4.99
CA LEU A 743 -27.56 -19.82 -4.08
C LEU A 743 -28.81 -20.69 -3.78
N SER A 744 -29.23 -20.76 -2.51
CA SER A 744 -30.55 -21.29 -2.15
C SER A 744 -31.64 -20.34 -2.68
N TYR A 745 -31.98 -20.50 -3.95
CA TYR A 745 -33.02 -19.71 -4.61
C TYR A 745 -33.98 -20.62 -5.38
N PRO A 746 -35.30 -20.36 -5.33
CA PRO A 746 -36.30 -21.30 -5.86
C PRO A 746 -36.24 -21.58 -7.36
N LYS A 747 -35.74 -20.63 -8.16
CA LYS A 747 -35.81 -20.69 -9.63
C LYS A 747 -34.49 -20.93 -10.32
N LYS A 748 -33.34 -20.48 -9.76
CA LYS A 748 -32.01 -20.60 -10.40
C LYS A 748 -30.91 -20.66 -9.35
N ASN A 749 -30.36 -21.83 -9.15
CA ASN A 749 -29.41 -22.08 -8.07
C ASN A 749 -27.96 -21.80 -8.46
N TRP A 750 -27.58 -22.00 -9.74
CA TRP A 750 -26.22 -21.84 -10.23
C TRP A 750 -26.10 -20.62 -11.12
N ASN A 751 -25.07 -19.81 -10.86
CA ASN A 751 -24.73 -18.65 -11.68
C ASN A 751 -23.23 -18.64 -11.91
N PHE A 752 -22.81 -18.17 -13.11
CA PHE A 752 -21.42 -18.06 -13.53
C PHE A 752 -21.21 -16.67 -14.10
N GLY A 753 -20.02 -16.13 -13.92
CA GLY A 753 -19.73 -14.81 -14.47
C GLY A 753 -18.28 -14.43 -14.41
N ILE A 754 -18.02 -13.27 -15.02
CA ILE A 754 -16.72 -12.61 -15.06
C ILE A 754 -16.90 -11.20 -14.58
N SER A 755 -15.94 -10.65 -13.84
CA SER A 755 -15.96 -9.25 -13.46
C SER A 755 -14.57 -8.60 -13.51
N PHE A 756 -14.56 -7.29 -13.73
CA PHE A 756 -13.36 -6.45 -13.70
C PHE A 756 -13.68 -5.10 -13.03
N GLY A 757 -12.82 -4.63 -12.14
CA GLY A 757 -12.97 -3.34 -11.49
C GLY A 757 -13.15 -3.42 -9.99
N LEU A 758 -13.75 -2.38 -9.41
CA LEU A 758 -14.10 -2.29 -7.99
C LEU A 758 -15.60 -1.98 -7.84
N LEU A 759 -16.33 -2.93 -7.24
CA LEU A 759 -17.73 -2.76 -6.91
C LEU A 759 -17.88 -2.00 -5.58
N LEU A 760 -17.91 -0.69 -5.66
CA LEU A 760 -18.16 0.21 -4.54
C LEU A 760 -19.28 1.16 -4.94
N THR A 761 -20.42 1.07 -4.28
CA THR A 761 -21.63 1.89 -4.54
C THR A 761 -21.68 3.09 -3.63
N ALA A 762 -22.57 4.05 -3.94
CA ALA A 762 -22.86 5.16 -3.04
C ALA A 762 -23.42 4.66 -1.68
N PRO A 763 -23.20 5.41 -0.59
CA PRO A 763 -23.77 5.06 0.72
C PRO A 763 -25.30 4.93 0.66
N LYS A 764 -25.84 3.98 1.41
CA LYS A 764 -27.28 3.82 1.58
C LYS A 764 -27.75 4.48 2.87
N PHE A 765 -29.03 4.93 2.89
CA PHE A 765 -29.58 5.61 4.06
C PHE A 765 -29.65 4.70 5.29
N LEU A 766 -30.17 3.49 5.13
CA LEU A 766 -30.37 2.53 6.22
C LEU A 766 -29.13 1.65 6.51
N ARG A 767 -28.00 1.88 5.85
CA ARG A 767 -26.76 1.14 6.06
C ARG A 767 -25.54 2.01 6.25
#